data_8ba6ec594ccfff978399bcb0ec81c343
#
_entry.id   8ba6ec594ccfff978399bcb0ec81c343
#
_cell.length_a   1.000
_cell.length_b   1.000
_cell.length_c   1.000
_cell.angle_alpha   90.00
_cell.angle_beta   90.00
_cell.angle_gamma   90.00
#
_symmetry.space_group_name_H-M   'P 1'
#
loop_
_entity.id
_entity.type
_entity.pdbx_description
1 polymer ?
#
loop_
_entity_poly.entity_id
_entity_poly.type
_entity_poly.pdbx_seq_one_letter_code
_entity_poly.pdbx_strand_id
1 'polypeptide(L)'
;MDIENEDMDMSKPEDAGNQDTITRVTGMYKDWFLDYASYVILERAVPAIEDGFKPVQRRIMHSMKDLDDGRYSKVANIVGHTMQYHPHGDASIADAMVQIGQKDLLIDTQGNWGNILTGDRAAASRYIEARISKFGLDVVYNPKITEWQVSYDGRRKEPVNLPVMFPLLLAQGGEGIAVGLSTKILPHNFIELIEASIKHLKGKRFTLLPDFPTAGIADFTNYNDGNRGGKVRIRAKISQYDKNTLVITEIPFGTTTSSLIDSILKANDKGKIRIKKIEDNTAAEVEILVHLPSGISPDKTIDALYAFTNCESSISPLGCVIEDNRPLFIGVSEMLRRSTDNTVQLLKSELEIKLGEFQEQWHYASLERIFIENRIYRDIEEEETWEGVISAIDSGLKPHTKHLKREVTEEDITRLTEIRIKRISKFDIDKAQQKIESLEDQIAEVKNHLDNLIDYAIAYFTRLKKEYGSGRERKTEIRIFDDIVATKVVIRNTKLYVNREEGFVGTSLRRDEYVCDCSDIDDIIVFTKEGKMMITKVDSKTFVGKNIIHVDVFKKKDKRTIYNMIYRDGSRGPSYVKRFAVTGVTRDKEYDLTNGNKGSVVYHFSANPNGEAEIVTIMLRQVGSIKKLKWDLNFADLAIKGRATKGNLVSKHSIKRVELKEKGVSTLKPRKIWFDDTVQRLNVDGRGELIGEFRGEDKLLIITQSGIVKTITPEITARFDNEMIVLEKWIPKKPISAIYFDGEKERYYVKRFLVENEGREESFITAHPNSQLEIVSTDWRPMVDVEWKKERGKDRKPNLEINLEEFIAIKGISALGNQLTKEKINQISLLPPLPYDAPEEVPAEEMEVVDEETLASNQIDKESTNIKGIDNTMTKKQDQGEPPVDEDGQAKLF
;
A
#
# COMPACT_ATOMS: atom_id res chain seq x y z
N MET A 1 -2.26 60.92 16.62
CA MET A 1 -3.17 60.51 17.68
C MET A 1 -2.31 59.88 18.71
N ASP A 2 -2.26 60.55 19.82
CA ASP A 2 -1.35 60.39 20.94
C ASP A 2 -1.54 59.01 21.63
N ILE A 3 -0.41 58.39 21.97
CA ILE A 3 -0.36 57.32 22.93
C ILE A 3 0.54 57.78 24.06
N GLU A 4 -0.05 57.92 25.21
CA GLU A 4 0.51 58.45 26.45
C GLU A 4 1.68 57.65 26.95
N ASN A 5 2.74 58.34 27.31
CA ASN A 5 3.83 57.84 28.13
C ASN A 5 3.38 57.61 29.56
N GLU A 6 3.41 56.42 30.06
CA GLU A 6 3.43 56.19 31.49
C GLU A 6 4.89 56.05 31.98
N ASP A 7 5.32 57.09 32.68
CA ASP A 7 6.59 57.08 33.44
C ASP A 7 6.55 56.02 34.55
N MET A 8 7.47 55.07 34.52
CA MET A 8 7.74 54.21 35.67
C MET A 8 9.05 54.56 36.30
N ASP A 9 8.90 55.00 37.55
CA ASP A 9 9.86 55.39 38.58
C ASP A 9 11.08 54.45 38.67
N MET A 10 12.25 55.01 38.49
CA MET A 10 13.56 54.37 38.61
C MET A 10 14.14 54.68 40.00
N SER A 11 13.86 53.85 41.00
CA SER A 11 14.68 53.82 42.22
C SER A 11 15.80 52.76 42.07
N LYS A 12 17.03 53.22 41.94
CA LYS A 12 18.26 52.41 41.99
C LYS A 12 18.51 51.79 43.32
N PRO A 13 19.18 50.59 43.37
CA PRO A 13 20.33 50.46 44.23
C PRO A 13 21.61 50.20 43.37
N GLU A 14 22.61 50.98 43.68
CA GLU A 14 24.00 50.74 43.29
C GLU A 14 24.51 49.45 43.99
N ASP A 15 24.96 48.47 43.19
CA ASP A 15 26.01 47.55 43.66
C ASP A 15 26.84 47.11 42.42
N ALA A 16 28.12 47.43 42.52
CA ALA A 16 29.09 47.14 41.49
C ALA A 16 29.62 45.70 41.66
N GLY A 17 29.47 44.89 40.60
CA GLY A 17 30.18 43.60 40.51
C GLY A 17 29.42 42.56 39.67
N ASN A 18 29.92 42.28 38.46
CA ASN A 18 29.50 41.27 37.51
C ASN A 18 28.22 41.58 36.72
N GLN A 19 28.39 42.29 35.61
CA GLN A 19 27.37 42.35 34.55
C GLN A 19 27.36 41.01 33.79
N ASP A 20 26.75 39.98 34.36
CA ASP A 20 26.16 38.93 33.54
C ASP A 20 24.96 39.54 32.82
N THR A 21 25.10 39.71 31.54
CA THR A 21 24.01 40.18 30.67
C THR A 21 22.90 39.11 30.71
N ILE A 22 21.92 39.26 31.58
CA ILE A 22 20.71 38.39 31.64
C ILE A 22 19.88 38.72 30.42
N THR A 23 20.10 38.00 29.31
CA THR A 23 19.23 38.02 28.12
C THR A 23 17.97 37.26 28.47
N ARG A 24 16.83 37.97 28.55
CA ARG A 24 15.55 37.30 28.83
C ARG A 24 15.24 36.30 27.70
N VAL A 25 15.07 35.04 28.02
CA VAL A 25 14.71 33.94 27.09
C VAL A 25 13.45 34.30 26.26
N THR A 26 12.54 35.08 26.85
CA THR A 26 11.32 35.59 26.18
C THR A 26 11.62 36.47 24.95
N GLY A 27 12.65 37.32 24.97
CA GLY A 27 13.09 38.11 23.81
C GLY A 27 13.68 37.24 22.70
N MET A 28 14.52 36.25 23.09
CA MET A 28 15.08 35.30 22.13
C MET A 28 14.00 34.50 21.42
N TYR A 29 12.95 34.04 22.13
CA TYR A 29 11.86 33.30 21.53
C TYR A 29 10.97 34.18 20.65
N LYS A 30 10.65 35.39 21.12
CA LYS A 30 9.71 36.26 20.42
C LYS A 30 10.28 36.88 19.14
N ASP A 31 11.54 37.29 19.17
CA ASP A 31 12.13 38.05 18.07
C ASP A 31 13.01 37.18 17.16
N TRP A 32 13.97 36.44 17.69
CA TRP A 32 14.95 35.72 16.87
C TRP A 32 14.46 34.34 16.41
N PHE A 33 13.77 33.60 17.26
CA PHE A 33 13.29 32.26 16.91
C PHE A 33 12.12 32.33 15.91
N LEU A 34 11.20 33.28 16.10
CA LEU A 34 10.10 33.48 15.15
C LEU A 34 10.59 33.95 13.78
N ASP A 35 11.54 34.89 13.78
CA ASP A 35 12.13 35.37 12.52
C ASP A 35 12.88 34.25 11.80
N TYR A 36 13.69 33.45 12.53
CA TYR A 36 14.37 32.30 11.95
C TYR A 36 13.37 31.23 11.48
N ALA A 37 12.35 30.90 12.26
CA ALA A 37 11.32 29.94 11.90
C ALA A 37 10.54 30.39 10.64
N SER A 38 10.16 31.66 10.60
CA SER A 38 9.48 32.26 9.43
C SER A 38 10.36 32.19 8.19
N TYR A 39 11.65 32.56 8.31
CA TYR A 39 12.62 32.47 7.23
C TYR A 39 12.76 31.04 6.70
N VAL A 40 12.89 30.03 7.60
CA VAL A 40 13.04 28.62 7.18
C VAL A 40 11.76 28.12 6.49
N ILE A 41 10.59 28.58 6.91
CA ILE A 41 9.31 28.21 6.31
C ILE A 41 9.20 28.84 4.91
N LEU A 42 9.32 30.15 4.80
CA LEU A 42 9.02 30.92 3.59
C LEU A 42 10.14 30.84 2.56
N GLU A 43 11.41 30.92 3.00
CA GLU A 43 12.57 31.11 2.11
C GLU A 43 13.37 29.82 1.87
N ARG A 44 12.95 28.65 2.43
CA ARG A 44 13.74 27.42 2.27
C ARG A 44 12.95 26.16 2.06
N ALA A 45 12.01 25.83 2.97
CA ALA A 45 11.50 24.47 3.08
C ALA A 45 10.22 24.20 2.30
N VAL A 46 9.31 25.18 2.23
CA VAL A 46 7.96 25.02 1.68
C VAL A 46 7.88 25.62 0.29
N PRO A 47 7.33 24.93 -0.73
CA PRO A 47 7.17 25.46 -2.07
C PRO A 47 6.01 26.47 -2.14
N ALA A 48 6.10 27.46 -3.03
CA ALA A 48 5.01 28.34 -3.38
C ALA A 48 3.93 27.60 -4.19
N ILE A 49 2.66 27.98 -4.03
CA ILE A 49 1.56 27.35 -4.78
C ILE A 49 1.52 27.85 -6.24
N GLU A 50 1.94 29.09 -6.47
CA GLU A 50 1.87 29.78 -7.75
C GLU A 50 2.75 29.11 -8.81
N ASP A 51 4.00 28.79 -8.46
CA ASP A 51 4.96 28.20 -9.41
C ASP A 51 5.44 26.79 -9.04
N GLY A 52 5.11 26.31 -7.83
CA GLY A 52 5.51 24.99 -7.36
C GLY A 52 6.98 24.85 -6.96
N PHE A 53 7.73 25.96 -6.89
CA PHE A 53 9.15 25.97 -6.57
C PHE A 53 9.42 26.36 -5.11
N LYS A 54 10.48 25.81 -4.57
CA LYS A 54 11.18 26.41 -3.44
C LYS A 54 12.05 27.56 -3.94
N PRO A 55 12.38 28.56 -3.11
CA PRO A 55 13.21 29.69 -3.53
C PRO A 55 14.53 29.31 -4.23
N VAL A 56 15.25 28.31 -3.73
CA VAL A 56 16.47 27.83 -4.39
C VAL A 56 16.22 27.26 -5.77
N GLN A 57 15.13 26.52 -5.96
CA GLN A 57 14.77 25.93 -7.26
C GLN A 57 14.37 27.03 -8.28
N ARG A 58 13.59 28.02 -7.83
CA ARG A 58 13.21 29.18 -8.65
C ARG A 58 14.44 29.94 -9.10
N ARG A 59 15.40 30.21 -8.22
CA ARG A 59 16.66 30.89 -8.53
C ARG A 59 17.54 30.08 -9.48
N ILE A 60 17.57 28.74 -9.36
CA ILE A 60 18.26 27.87 -10.33
C ILE A 60 17.63 28.02 -11.72
N MET A 61 16.29 27.88 -11.80
CA MET A 61 15.60 27.99 -13.10
C MET A 61 15.78 29.38 -13.73
N HIS A 62 15.72 30.46 -12.91
CA HIS A 62 16.01 31.79 -13.37
C HIS A 62 17.45 31.94 -13.91
N SER A 63 18.44 31.44 -13.17
CA SER A 63 19.86 31.46 -13.60
C SER A 63 20.09 30.66 -14.87
N MET A 64 19.41 29.51 -15.01
CA MET A 64 19.50 28.73 -16.24
C MET A 64 18.91 29.48 -17.43
N LYS A 65 17.84 30.27 -17.22
CA LYS A 65 17.26 31.10 -18.30
C LYS A 65 18.17 32.24 -18.74
N ASP A 66 18.84 32.89 -17.79
CA ASP A 66 19.81 33.95 -18.08
C ASP A 66 21.02 33.43 -18.87
N LEU A 67 21.41 32.16 -18.65
CA LEU A 67 22.52 31.49 -19.33
C LEU A 67 22.11 30.76 -20.60
N ASP A 68 20.82 30.74 -20.95
CA ASP A 68 20.25 29.87 -21.99
C ASP A 68 20.68 30.33 -23.40
N ASP A 69 21.56 29.56 -24.02
CA ASP A 69 21.95 29.69 -25.44
C ASP A 69 21.52 28.45 -26.27
N GLY A 70 20.68 27.56 -25.70
CA GLY A 70 20.23 26.32 -26.29
C GLY A 70 21.21 25.16 -26.17
N ARG A 71 22.40 25.36 -25.61
CA ARG A 71 23.43 24.35 -25.43
C ARG A 71 23.45 23.82 -23.98
N TYR A 72 24.10 22.68 -23.78
CA TYR A 72 24.39 22.19 -22.45
C TYR A 72 25.45 23.07 -21.77
N SER A 73 25.15 23.49 -20.54
CA SER A 73 26.05 24.22 -19.65
C SER A 73 26.52 23.33 -18.50
N LYS A 74 27.79 23.47 -18.08
CA LYS A 74 28.30 22.80 -16.88
C LYS A 74 27.45 23.19 -15.64
N VAL A 75 27.06 22.20 -14.87
CA VAL A 75 26.33 22.45 -13.61
C VAL A 75 27.10 23.38 -12.69
N ALA A 76 28.44 23.28 -12.64
CA ALA A 76 29.28 24.21 -11.88
C ALA A 76 29.09 25.68 -12.30
N ASN A 77 28.90 25.97 -13.59
CA ASN A 77 28.66 27.34 -14.07
C ASN A 77 27.29 27.85 -13.66
N ILE A 78 26.26 26.98 -13.77
CA ILE A 78 24.89 27.28 -13.33
C ILE A 78 24.84 27.56 -11.84
N VAL A 79 25.49 26.69 -11.02
CA VAL A 79 25.59 26.87 -9.57
C VAL A 79 26.29 28.21 -9.23
N GLY A 80 27.42 28.48 -9.86
CA GLY A 80 28.14 29.74 -9.66
C GLY A 80 27.31 30.97 -10.03
N HIS A 81 26.53 30.89 -11.14
CA HIS A 81 25.63 31.98 -11.53
C HIS A 81 24.47 32.15 -10.55
N THR A 82 23.92 31.02 -10.03
CA THR A 82 22.83 31.04 -9.05
C THR A 82 23.20 31.69 -7.73
N MET A 83 24.49 31.64 -7.33
CA MET A 83 24.96 32.26 -6.09
C MET A 83 24.79 33.77 -6.08
N GLN A 84 24.56 34.42 -7.26
CA GLN A 84 24.24 35.84 -7.35
C GLN A 84 22.83 36.17 -6.83
N TYR A 85 21.98 35.19 -6.72
CA TYR A 85 20.57 35.28 -6.24
C TYR A 85 20.36 34.54 -4.93
N HIS A 86 21.16 33.53 -4.63
CA HIS A 86 20.95 32.67 -3.47
C HIS A 86 22.06 32.80 -2.41
N PRO A 87 21.75 33.31 -1.18
CA PRO A 87 22.74 33.64 -0.15
C PRO A 87 23.26 32.44 0.63
N HIS A 88 23.33 31.25 -0.01
CA HIS A 88 23.83 30.02 0.64
C HIS A 88 24.89 29.33 -0.20
N GLY A 89 25.60 28.37 0.40
CA GLY A 89 26.72 27.67 -0.22
C GLY A 89 26.35 26.88 -1.48
N ASP A 90 27.30 26.75 -2.38
CA ASP A 90 27.24 26.08 -3.68
C ASP A 90 26.75 24.63 -3.59
N ALA A 91 27.11 23.91 -2.53
CA ALA A 91 26.68 22.53 -2.33
C ALA A 91 25.14 22.40 -2.26
N SER A 92 24.45 23.32 -1.56
CA SER A 92 22.99 23.31 -1.46
C SER A 92 22.30 23.56 -2.80
N ILE A 93 22.89 24.42 -3.65
CA ILE A 93 22.41 24.72 -4.99
C ILE A 93 22.63 23.49 -5.89
N ALA A 94 23.81 22.87 -5.82
CA ALA A 94 24.14 21.69 -6.61
C ALA A 94 23.20 20.50 -6.28
N ASP A 95 22.94 20.25 -4.99
CA ASP A 95 22.02 19.20 -4.57
C ASP A 95 20.58 19.47 -5.04
N ALA A 96 20.11 20.71 -4.94
CA ALA A 96 18.79 21.10 -5.45
C ALA A 96 18.70 20.92 -6.98
N MET A 97 19.77 21.26 -7.70
CA MET A 97 19.83 21.09 -9.15
C MET A 97 19.82 19.61 -9.56
N VAL A 98 20.55 18.75 -8.84
CA VAL A 98 20.50 17.30 -9.07
C VAL A 98 19.08 16.75 -8.85
N GLN A 99 18.39 17.21 -7.81
CA GLN A 99 17.00 16.81 -7.56
C GLN A 99 16.04 17.24 -8.68
N ILE A 100 16.22 18.44 -9.26
CA ILE A 100 15.43 18.89 -10.42
C ILE A 100 15.73 18.00 -11.65
N GLY A 101 17.00 17.70 -11.90
CA GLY A 101 17.41 16.86 -13.03
C GLY A 101 16.90 15.42 -12.95
N GLN A 102 16.90 14.81 -11.77
CA GLN A 102 16.43 13.44 -11.57
C GLN A 102 14.91 13.28 -11.77
N LYS A 103 14.15 14.39 -11.84
CA LYS A 103 12.71 14.36 -12.14
C LYS A 103 12.37 14.32 -13.63
N ASP A 104 13.35 14.49 -14.49
CA ASP A 104 13.25 14.37 -15.96
C ASP A 104 12.05 15.14 -16.57
N LEU A 105 11.90 16.39 -16.16
CA LEU A 105 10.77 17.22 -16.62
C LEU A 105 11.24 18.62 -17.12
N LEU A 106 11.89 19.38 -16.25
CA LEU A 106 12.21 20.78 -16.51
C LEU A 106 13.55 20.99 -17.22
N ILE A 107 14.48 20.06 -17.03
CA ILE A 107 15.84 20.17 -17.58
C ILE A 107 16.25 18.86 -18.25
N ASP A 108 16.95 19.00 -19.39
CA ASP A 108 17.66 17.91 -20.03
C ASP A 108 19.02 17.74 -19.34
N THR A 109 19.41 16.52 -19.06
CA THR A 109 20.63 16.21 -18.31
C THR A 109 21.63 15.44 -19.17
N GLN A 110 22.94 15.69 -18.95
CA GLN A 110 24.03 14.96 -19.60
C GLN A 110 25.10 14.60 -18.55
N GLY A 111 25.62 13.37 -18.63
CA GLY A 111 26.55 12.83 -17.64
C GLY A 111 25.86 12.00 -16.55
N ASN A 112 26.59 11.71 -15.47
CA ASN A 112 26.07 10.89 -14.36
C ASN A 112 25.36 11.77 -13.31
N TRP A 113 24.04 11.80 -13.35
CA TRP A 113 23.19 12.52 -12.38
C TRP A 113 22.74 11.68 -11.19
N GLY A 114 23.41 10.54 -10.94
CA GLY A 114 23.01 9.57 -9.94
C GLY A 114 21.87 8.67 -10.43
N ASN A 115 21.43 7.78 -9.56
CA ASN A 115 20.34 6.86 -9.87
C ASN A 115 19.38 6.77 -8.68
N ILE A 116 18.12 7.09 -8.87
CA ILE A 116 17.08 7.06 -7.83
C ILE A 116 16.71 5.63 -7.40
N LEU A 117 17.00 4.62 -8.26
CA LEU A 117 16.73 3.22 -7.96
C LEU A 117 17.83 2.60 -7.10
N THR A 118 19.11 2.81 -7.46
CA THR A 118 20.24 2.25 -6.71
C THR A 118 20.67 3.12 -5.52
N GLY A 119 20.36 4.42 -5.57
CA GLY A 119 20.80 5.41 -4.60
C GLY A 119 22.21 5.97 -4.87
N ASP A 120 22.76 5.70 -6.04
CA ASP A 120 24.06 6.24 -6.45
C ASP A 120 23.99 7.76 -6.54
N ARG A 121 25.06 8.40 -6.07
CA ARG A 121 25.18 9.85 -6.07
C ARG A 121 25.54 10.37 -7.47
N ALA A 122 25.10 11.58 -7.76
CA ALA A 122 25.54 12.29 -8.95
C ALA A 122 27.06 12.55 -8.92
N ALA A 123 27.67 12.63 -10.09
CA ALA A 123 29.03 13.08 -10.25
C ALA A 123 29.17 14.55 -9.82
N ALA A 124 30.40 14.99 -9.53
CA ALA A 124 30.64 16.39 -9.15
C ALA A 124 30.19 17.36 -10.26
N SER A 125 29.68 18.54 -9.89
CA SER A 125 29.08 19.55 -10.76
C SER A 125 29.92 19.95 -11.98
N ARG A 126 31.24 19.80 -11.91
CA ARG A 126 32.18 20.05 -13.03
C ARG A 126 32.13 19.02 -14.14
N TYR A 127 31.54 17.83 -13.89
CA TYR A 127 31.49 16.73 -14.88
C TYR A 127 30.12 16.58 -15.55
N ILE A 128 29.07 17.07 -14.92
CA ILE A 128 27.69 16.96 -15.39
C ILE A 128 27.24 18.28 -16.04
N GLU A 129 26.33 18.16 -16.98
CA GLU A 129 25.83 19.30 -17.77
C GLU A 129 24.31 19.27 -17.84
N ALA A 130 23.70 20.43 -17.96
CA ALA A 130 22.26 20.60 -18.10
C ALA A 130 21.90 21.74 -19.05
N ARG A 131 20.71 21.66 -19.61
CA ARG A 131 20.01 22.76 -20.29
C ARG A 131 18.53 22.71 -19.93
N ILE A 132 17.80 23.79 -20.15
CA ILE A 132 16.35 23.81 -19.97
C ILE A 132 15.72 22.91 -21.04
N SER A 133 14.77 22.05 -20.65
CA SER A 133 14.02 21.21 -21.58
C SER A 133 13.04 22.05 -22.42
N LYS A 134 12.59 21.52 -23.56
CA LYS A 134 11.54 22.18 -24.35
C LYS A 134 10.27 22.42 -23.55
N PHE A 135 9.88 21.49 -22.71
CA PHE A 135 8.74 21.65 -21.80
C PHE A 135 8.98 22.78 -20.79
N GLY A 136 10.18 22.84 -20.18
CA GLY A 136 10.54 23.91 -19.26
C GLY A 136 10.51 25.28 -19.91
N LEU A 137 11.00 25.41 -21.15
CA LEU A 137 10.96 26.68 -21.92
C LEU A 137 9.51 27.11 -22.23
N ASP A 138 8.62 26.14 -22.52
CA ASP A 138 7.23 26.41 -22.94
C ASP A 138 6.34 26.82 -21.75
N VAL A 139 6.55 26.21 -20.57
CA VAL A 139 5.59 26.36 -19.46
C VAL A 139 6.04 27.23 -18.30
N VAL A 140 7.36 27.51 -18.18
CA VAL A 140 7.93 28.18 -17.00
C VAL A 140 8.15 29.68 -17.21
N TYR A 141 8.44 30.10 -18.43
CA TYR A 141 8.97 31.44 -18.68
C TYR A 141 8.09 32.32 -19.58
N ASN A 142 7.71 33.44 -19.06
CA ASN A 142 7.14 34.56 -19.84
C ASN A 142 7.53 35.90 -19.17
N PRO A 143 8.63 36.55 -19.61
CA PRO A 143 9.13 37.75 -18.93
C PRO A 143 8.15 38.92 -18.93
N LYS A 144 7.16 38.94 -19.84
CA LYS A 144 6.16 40.02 -19.93
C LYS A 144 5.12 40.00 -18.83
N ILE A 145 4.86 38.79 -18.26
CA ILE A 145 3.90 38.63 -17.17
C ILE A 145 4.60 38.27 -15.85
N THR A 146 5.94 38.17 -15.84
CA THR A 146 6.71 37.91 -14.62
C THR A 146 6.77 39.15 -13.75
N GLU A 147 6.47 38.99 -12.47
CA GLU A 147 6.70 40.00 -11.45
C GLU A 147 8.13 39.92 -10.92
N TRP A 148 8.82 41.07 -10.85
CA TRP A 148 10.24 41.13 -10.54
C TRP A 148 10.49 41.82 -9.20
N GLN A 149 11.39 41.28 -8.41
CA GLN A 149 11.91 41.89 -7.18
C GLN A 149 13.43 42.06 -7.26
N VAL A 150 13.99 42.85 -6.32
CA VAL A 150 15.43 43.04 -6.20
C VAL A 150 16.03 41.82 -5.48
N SER A 151 17.19 41.33 -5.95
CA SER A 151 17.95 40.26 -5.31
C SER A 151 18.40 40.63 -3.89
N TYR A 152 18.78 39.67 -3.09
CA TYR A 152 19.21 39.85 -1.69
C TYR A 152 20.36 40.85 -1.50
N ASP A 153 21.21 41.03 -2.52
CA ASP A 153 22.34 41.97 -2.52
C ASP A 153 22.02 43.32 -3.17
N GLY A 154 20.80 43.52 -3.68
CA GLY A 154 20.33 44.75 -4.32
C GLY A 154 20.86 45.00 -5.70
N ARG A 155 21.65 44.10 -6.28
CA ARG A 155 22.37 44.35 -7.55
C ARG A 155 21.65 43.87 -8.80
N ARG A 156 20.73 42.91 -8.65
CA ARG A 156 20.03 42.28 -9.76
C ARG A 156 18.54 42.19 -9.50
N LYS A 157 17.79 41.76 -10.49
CA LYS A 157 16.37 41.42 -10.34
C LYS A 157 16.18 39.93 -10.44
N GLU A 158 15.34 39.37 -9.57
CA GLU A 158 14.89 37.99 -9.60
C GLU A 158 13.36 37.90 -9.62
N PRO A 159 12.73 36.86 -10.17
CA PRO A 159 11.29 36.72 -10.17
C PRO A 159 10.76 36.49 -8.75
N VAL A 160 9.65 37.17 -8.40
CA VAL A 160 8.89 36.85 -7.17
C VAL A 160 8.38 35.40 -7.26
N ASN A 161 7.63 35.10 -8.31
CA ASN A 161 7.26 33.76 -8.74
C ASN A 161 7.47 33.64 -10.26
N LEU A 162 7.78 32.47 -10.75
CA LEU A 162 7.81 32.18 -12.18
C LEU A 162 6.37 31.94 -12.68
N PRO A 163 6.00 32.44 -13.89
CA PRO A 163 4.63 32.26 -14.41
C PRO A 163 4.42 30.87 -14.98
N VAL A 164 4.38 29.88 -14.10
CA VAL A 164 4.26 28.47 -14.48
C VAL A 164 2.83 28.13 -14.89
N MET A 165 2.63 27.77 -16.15
CA MET A 165 1.32 27.44 -16.72
C MET A 165 1.03 25.94 -16.71
N PHE A 166 1.31 25.27 -15.61
CA PHE A 166 1.14 23.82 -15.45
C PHE A 166 1.16 23.46 -13.94
N PRO A 167 0.40 22.44 -13.45
CA PRO A 167 0.42 22.05 -12.04
C PRO A 167 1.73 21.35 -11.64
N LEU A 168 2.83 22.09 -11.71
CA LEU A 168 4.21 21.62 -11.59
C LEU A 168 4.49 21.00 -10.23
N LEU A 169 3.99 21.61 -9.15
CA LEU A 169 4.17 21.11 -7.79
C LEU A 169 3.66 19.67 -7.64
N LEU A 170 2.52 19.38 -8.23
CA LEU A 170 1.92 18.04 -8.18
C LEU A 170 2.64 17.03 -9.08
N ALA A 171 3.16 17.49 -10.23
CA ALA A 171 3.93 16.62 -11.12
C ALA A 171 5.26 16.19 -10.50
N GLN A 172 5.96 17.14 -9.87
CA GLN A 172 7.27 16.88 -9.27
C GLN A 172 7.21 16.36 -7.84
N GLY A 173 6.13 16.63 -7.12
CA GLY A 173 6.08 16.48 -5.68
C GLY A 173 7.05 17.39 -4.94
N GLY A 174 6.94 17.46 -3.62
CA GLY A 174 7.79 18.29 -2.78
C GLY A 174 7.88 17.75 -1.37
N GLU A 175 9.09 17.76 -0.80
CA GLU A 175 9.30 17.41 0.61
C GLU A 175 10.16 18.48 1.26
N GLY A 176 9.76 18.95 2.44
CA GLY A 176 10.49 19.94 3.20
C GLY A 176 10.21 19.84 4.68
N ILE A 177 11.26 20.06 5.47
CA ILE A 177 11.18 20.09 6.92
C ILE A 177 11.56 21.50 7.35
N ALA A 178 10.64 22.19 8.01
CA ALA A 178 10.83 23.51 8.57
C ALA A 178 10.77 23.48 10.09
N VAL A 179 10.81 24.64 10.72
CA VAL A 179 10.64 24.77 12.17
C VAL A 179 9.14 24.72 12.51
N GLY A 180 8.72 23.71 13.25
CA GLY A 180 7.31 23.57 13.67
C GLY A 180 6.36 23.05 12.61
N LEU A 181 6.77 22.94 11.33
CA LEU A 181 5.97 22.38 10.26
C LEU A 181 6.80 21.62 9.23
N SER A 182 6.13 20.79 8.44
CA SER A 182 6.73 20.09 7.31
C SER A 182 5.74 20.02 6.15
N THR A 183 6.25 19.75 4.96
CA THR A 183 5.45 19.43 3.78
C THR A 183 5.94 18.14 3.16
N LYS A 184 4.99 17.30 2.69
CA LYS A 184 5.28 16.08 1.92
C LYS A 184 4.19 15.87 0.89
N ILE A 185 4.39 16.43 -0.29
CA ILE A 185 3.50 16.34 -1.44
C ILE A 185 4.06 15.25 -2.35
N LEU A 186 3.27 14.22 -2.61
CA LEU A 186 3.68 13.10 -3.46
C LEU A 186 3.57 13.48 -4.94
N PRO A 187 4.41 12.92 -5.82
CA PRO A 187 4.33 13.16 -7.27
C PRO A 187 3.09 12.49 -7.86
N HIS A 188 2.56 13.09 -8.94
CA HIS A 188 1.38 12.61 -9.67
C HIS A 188 1.69 12.48 -11.16
N ASN A 189 0.90 11.66 -11.84
CA ASN A 189 1.08 11.40 -13.26
C ASN A 189 0.82 12.64 -14.13
N PHE A 190 1.73 12.90 -15.05
CA PHE A 190 1.69 14.07 -15.94
C PHE A 190 0.40 14.14 -16.77
N ILE A 191 -0.02 13.03 -17.36
CA ILE A 191 -1.21 12.96 -18.21
C ILE A 191 -2.47 13.15 -17.37
N GLU A 192 -2.55 12.49 -16.20
CA GLU A 192 -3.69 12.59 -15.30
C GLU A 192 -3.88 13.99 -14.72
N LEU A 193 -2.79 14.71 -14.45
CA LEU A 193 -2.84 16.12 -14.02
C LEU A 193 -3.49 16.99 -15.10
N ILE A 194 -3.09 16.84 -16.36
CA ILE A 194 -3.69 17.57 -17.48
C ILE A 194 -5.18 17.22 -17.65
N GLU A 195 -5.51 15.94 -17.58
CA GLU A 195 -6.90 15.49 -17.67
C GLU A 195 -7.77 16.01 -16.52
N ALA A 196 -7.22 16.03 -15.30
CA ALA A 196 -7.90 16.57 -14.14
C ALA A 196 -8.09 18.08 -14.24
N SER A 197 -7.08 18.85 -14.76
CA SER A 197 -7.21 20.27 -15.04
C SER A 197 -8.31 20.54 -16.08
N ILE A 198 -8.37 19.77 -17.17
CA ILE A 198 -9.44 19.88 -18.17
C ILE A 198 -10.81 19.53 -17.57
N LYS A 199 -10.90 18.51 -16.69
CA LYS A 199 -12.13 18.19 -15.98
C LYS A 199 -12.59 19.32 -15.06
N HIS A 200 -11.65 19.94 -14.33
CA HIS A 200 -11.94 21.11 -13.48
C HIS A 200 -12.51 22.26 -14.30
N LEU A 201 -11.86 22.64 -15.39
CA LEU A 201 -12.33 23.71 -16.28
C LEU A 201 -13.71 23.45 -16.87
N LYS A 202 -14.06 22.18 -17.08
CA LYS A 202 -15.41 21.75 -17.53
C LYS A 202 -16.42 21.59 -16.37
N GLY A 203 -16.10 21.99 -15.15
CA GLY A 203 -16.96 21.81 -13.96
C GLY A 203 -17.22 20.35 -13.56
N LYS A 204 -16.39 19.40 -14.01
CA LYS A 204 -16.54 17.97 -13.70
C LYS A 204 -15.71 17.56 -12.48
N ARG A 205 -16.18 16.55 -11.76
CA ARG A 205 -15.41 15.94 -10.66
C ARG A 205 -14.20 15.19 -11.20
N PHE A 206 -13.11 15.22 -10.46
CA PHE A 206 -11.91 14.44 -10.72
C PHE A 206 -11.36 13.83 -9.43
N THR A 207 -10.52 12.82 -9.56
CA THR A 207 -9.76 12.20 -8.47
C THR A 207 -8.33 12.07 -8.94
N LEU A 208 -7.38 12.43 -8.09
CA LEU A 208 -5.95 12.30 -8.34
C LEU A 208 -5.34 11.38 -7.30
N LEU A 209 -4.54 10.44 -7.76
CA LEU A 209 -3.76 9.54 -6.93
C LEU A 209 -2.28 9.66 -7.30
N PRO A 210 -1.37 9.59 -6.33
CA PRO A 210 0.05 9.65 -6.59
C PRO A 210 0.53 8.62 -7.63
N ASP A 211 1.58 8.98 -8.37
CA ASP A 211 2.28 8.10 -9.29
C ASP A 211 3.78 8.23 -9.04
N PHE A 212 4.45 7.10 -8.83
CA PHE A 212 5.84 7.09 -8.39
C PHE A 212 6.81 6.76 -9.54
N PRO A 213 7.93 7.47 -9.66
CA PRO A 213 8.93 7.19 -10.71
C PRO A 213 9.55 5.79 -10.58
N THR A 214 9.57 5.21 -9.38
CA THR A 214 10.05 3.86 -9.08
C THR A 214 9.02 2.77 -9.33
N ALA A 215 7.84 3.12 -9.88
CA ALA A 215 6.70 2.22 -10.05
C ALA A 215 6.22 1.58 -8.72
N GLY A 216 6.08 0.27 -8.65
CA GLY A 216 5.59 -0.45 -7.48
C GLY A 216 4.07 -0.54 -7.42
N ILE A 217 3.58 -1.23 -6.39
CA ILE A 217 2.15 -1.41 -6.14
C ILE A 217 1.75 -0.52 -4.96
N ALA A 218 0.68 0.26 -5.08
CA ALA A 218 0.27 1.19 -4.02
C ALA A 218 -1.20 1.03 -3.62
N ASP A 219 -1.44 1.11 -2.31
CA ASP A 219 -2.76 1.15 -1.70
C ASP A 219 -3.06 2.58 -1.21
N PHE A 220 -4.04 3.20 -1.84
CA PHE A 220 -4.48 4.57 -1.58
C PHE A 220 -5.79 4.65 -0.77
N THR A 221 -6.27 3.55 -0.21
CA THR A 221 -7.55 3.51 0.54
C THR A 221 -7.62 4.59 1.63
N ASN A 222 -6.49 4.88 2.27
CA ASN A 222 -6.37 5.87 3.34
C ASN A 222 -5.59 7.14 2.91
N TYR A 223 -5.54 7.48 1.63
CA TYR A 223 -4.75 8.60 1.11
C TYR A 223 -5.20 9.97 1.61
N ASN A 224 -6.51 10.15 1.85
CA ASN A 224 -7.13 11.38 2.34
C ASN A 224 -6.75 12.64 1.52
N ASP A 225 -6.70 12.52 0.19
CA ASP A 225 -6.36 13.63 -0.73
C ASP A 225 -5.03 14.34 -0.37
N GLY A 226 -4.07 13.63 0.21
CA GLY A 226 -2.80 14.19 0.64
C GLY A 226 -2.82 15.06 1.89
N ASN A 227 -3.94 15.13 2.60
CA ASN A 227 -4.07 15.89 3.85
C ASN A 227 -3.43 15.16 5.03
N ARG A 228 -3.25 15.91 6.14
CA ARG A 228 -2.76 15.37 7.41
C ARG A 228 -3.60 14.17 7.89
N GLY A 229 -2.92 13.12 8.34
CA GLY A 229 -3.55 11.87 8.75
C GLY A 229 -3.75 10.87 7.60
N GLY A 230 -3.53 11.28 6.36
CA GLY A 230 -3.48 10.38 5.21
C GLY A 230 -2.32 9.38 5.31
N LYS A 231 -2.48 8.22 4.67
CA LYS A 231 -1.47 7.16 4.63
C LYS A 231 -1.53 6.41 3.30
N VAL A 232 -0.40 6.22 2.68
CA VAL A 232 -0.21 5.41 1.48
C VAL A 232 0.69 4.24 1.81
N ARG A 233 0.27 3.01 1.49
CA ARG A 233 1.12 1.81 1.60
C ARG A 233 1.64 1.48 0.21
N ILE A 234 2.94 1.22 0.12
CA ILE A 234 3.61 0.93 -1.16
C ILE A 234 4.38 -0.38 -1.02
N ARG A 235 4.19 -1.29 -1.96
CA ARG A 235 4.86 -2.59 -2.04
C ARG A 235 5.78 -2.67 -3.25
N ALA A 236 6.89 -3.34 -3.07
CA ALA A 236 7.70 -3.83 -4.17
C ALA A 236 6.88 -4.80 -5.03
N LYS A 237 7.12 -4.83 -6.33
CA LYS A 237 6.54 -5.84 -7.21
C LYS A 237 7.42 -7.07 -7.18
N ILE A 238 6.91 -8.13 -6.55
CA ILE A 238 7.60 -9.40 -6.35
C ILE A 238 6.83 -10.48 -7.08
N SER A 239 7.51 -11.26 -7.90
CA SER A 239 6.94 -12.41 -8.59
C SER A 239 7.83 -13.64 -8.43
N GLN A 240 7.25 -14.81 -8.64
CA GLN A 240 8.00 -16.05 -8.64
C GLN A 240 8.68 -16.22 -10.01
N TYR A 241 10.02 -16.34 -10.02
CA TYR A 241 10.81 -16.56 -11.22
C TYR A 241 10.91 -18.07 -11.54
N ASP A 242 11.20 -18.88 -10.52
CA ASP A 242 11.20 -20.34 -10.58
C ASP A 242 10.73 -20.94 -9.23
N LYS A 243 10.77 -22.28 -9.06
CA LYS A 243 10.35 -22.95 -7.82
C LYS A 243 11.04 -22.45 -6.54
N ASN A 244 12.27 -21.93 -6.66
CA ASN A 244 13.10 -21.53 -5.52
C ASN A 244 13.64 -20.10 -5.64
N THR A 245 13.23 -19.33 -6.65
CA THR A 245 13.71 -17.98 -6.87
C THR A 245 12.55 -17.00 -7.02
N LEU A 246 12.60 -15.90 -6.27
CA LEU A 246 11.73 -14.75 -6.43
C LEU A 246 12.51 -13.66 -7.17
N VAL A 247 11.80 -12.86 -7.98
CA VAL A 247 12.34 -11.66 -8.60
C VAL A 247 11.59 -10.44 -8.13
N ILE A 248 12.33 -9.39 -7.78
CA ILE A 248 11.80 -8.06 -7.46
C ILE A 248 12.11 -7.18 -8.67
N THR A 249 11.07 -6.66 -9.32
CA THR A 249 11.18 -5.85 -10.55
C THR A 249 10.89 -4.38 -10.32
N GLU A 250 10.22 -4.02 -9.23
CA GLU A 250 9.89 -2.64 -8.86
C GLU A 250 10.04 -2.47 -7.35
N ILE A 251 10.49 -1.30 -6.90
CA ILE A 251 10.77 -1.01 -5.49
C ILE A 251 9.84 0.08 -4.95
N PRO A 252 9.53 0.10 -3.64
CA PRO A 252 8.72 1.14 -3.03
C PRO A 252 9.37 2.52 -3.16
N PHE A 253 8.57 3.54 -3.41
CA PHE A 253 9.03 4.93 -3.49
C PHE A 253 9.77 5.36 -2.20
N GLY A 254 10.92 6.00 -2.38
CA GLY A 254 11.81 6.41 -1.28
C GLY A 254 12.71 5.30 -0.74
N THR A 255 12.71 4.11 -1.37
CA THR A 255 13.62 3.00 -1.07
C THR A 255 14.60 2.81 -2.24
N THR A 256 15.84 2.41 -1.95
CA THR A 256 16.84 2.05 -2.96
C THR A 256 17.07 0.55 -2.98
N THR A 257 17.58 -0.02 -4.08
CA THR A 257 17.90 -1.46 -4.16
C THR A 257 18.86 -1.88 -3.05
N SER A 258 19.91 -1.09 -2.80
CA SER A 258 20.85 -1.34 -1.71
C SER A 258 20.18 -1.38 -0.34
N SER A 259 19.33 -0.39 -0.01
CA SER A 259 18.62 -0.34 1.28
C SER A 259 17.59 -1.45 1.43
N LEU A 260 16.97 -1.88 0.31
CA LEU A 260 16.04 -3.00 0.27
C LEU A 260 16.76 -4.31 0.56
N ILE A 261 17.85 -4.59 -0.14
CA ILE A 261 18.70 -5.77 0.05
C ILE A 261 19.21 -5.84 1.49
N ASP A 262 19.74 -4.76 2.02
CA ASP A 262 20.17 -4.67 3.41
C ASP A 262 19.05 -5.00 4.40
N SER A 263 17.83 -4.55 4.14
CA SER A 263 16.68 -4.85 5.00
C SER A 263 16.31 -6.34 4.95
N ILE A 264 16.42 -6.97 3.77
CA ILE A 264 16.17 -8.40 3.57
C ILE A 264 17.26 -9.23 4.29
N LEU A 265 18.53 -8.88 4.14
CA LEU A 265 19.63 -9.55 4.85
C LEU A 265 19.48 -9.45 6.36
N LYS A 266 19.17 -8.27 6.89
CA LYS A 266 18.89 -8.07 8.32
C LYS A 266 17.71 -8.91 8.83
N ALA A 267 16.67 -9.09 8.03
CA ALA A 267 15.53 -9.94 8.39
C ALA A 267 15.90 -11.43 8.34
N ASN A 268 16.77 -11.86 7.41
CA ASN A 268 17.33 -13.19 7.35
C ASN A 268 18.22 -13.50 8.56
N ASP A 269 19.13 -12.60 8.92
CA ASP A 269 20.04 -12.76 10.07
C ASP A 269 19.25 -12.84 11.41
N LYS A 270 18.14 -12.11 11.50
CA LYS A 270 17.20 -12.21 12.63
C LYS A 270 16.32 -13.46 12.57
N GLY A 271 16.47 -14.31 11.54
CA GLY A 271 15.71 -15.55 11.37
C GLY A 271 14.23 -15.36 11.08
N LYS A 272 13.78 -14.15 10.68
CA LYS A 272 12.36 -13.87 10.33
C LYS A 272 11.99 -14.38 8.95
N ILE A 273 12.96 -14.44 8.06
CA ILE A 273 12.87 -15.03 6.72
C ILE A 273 14.02 -16.01 6.53
N ARG A 274 13.91 -16.89 5.55
CA ARG A 274 15.03 -17.77 5.14
C ARG A 274 15.31 -17.63 3.66
N ILE A 275 16.47 -17.07 3.34
CA ILE A 275 16.98 -16.96 1.98
C ILE A 275 18.32 -17.65 1.87
N LYS A 276 18.63 -18.16 0.68
CA LYS A 276 19.92 -18.81 0.38
C LYS A 276 20.94 -17.78 -0.12
N LYS A 277 20.52 -16.90 -1.03
CA LYS A 277 21.36 -15.90 -1.70
C LYS A 277 20.49 -14.78 -2.25
N ILE A 278 21.04 -13.57 -2.39
CA ILE A 278 20.47 -12.45 -3.13
C ILE A 278 21.47 -12.06 -4.22
N GLU A 279 20.95 -11.76 -5.41
CA GLU A 279 21.70 -11.22 -6.54
C GLU A 279 21.03 -9.94 -7.00
N ASP A 280 21.83 -8.88 -7.16
CA ASP A 280 21.35 -7.60 -7.69
C ASP A 280 21.86 -7.46 -9.14
N ASN A 281 20.96 -7.59 -10.08
CA ASN A 281 21.22 -7.44 -11.52
C ASN A 281 20.67 -6.11 -12.05
N THR A 282 20.32 -5.17 -11.14
CA THR A 282 19.73 -3.88 -11.48
C THR A 282 20.62 -3.10 -12.43
N ALA A 283 20.06 -2.69 -13.56
CA ALA A 283 20.69 -1.84 -14.55
C ALA A 283 19.80 -0.61 -14.85
N ALA A 284 19.16 -0.55 -16.01
CA ALA A 284 18.15 0.46 -16.33
C ALA A 284 16.83 0.21 -15.58
N GLU A 285 16.52 -1.06 -15.36
CA GLU A 285 15.36 -1.55 -14.61
C GLU A 285 15.82 -2.33 -13.39
N VAL A 286 14.97 -2.42 -12.38
CA VAL A 286 15.24 -3.18 -11.15
C VAL A 286 15.11 -4.67 -11.44
N GLU A 287 16.15 -5.44 -11.12
CA GLU A 287 16.12 -6.90 -11.11
C GLU A 287 16.92 -7.43 -9.91
N ILE A 288 16.21 -7.81 -8.86
CA ILE A 288 16.79 -8.41 -7.65
C ILE A 288 16.29 -9.84 -7.53
N LEU A 289 17.18 -10.83 -7.62
CA LEU A 289 16.87 -12.25 -7.47
C LEU A 289 17.06 -12.69 -6.02
N VAL A 290 16.01 -13.26 -5.43
CA VAL A 290 16.03 -13.79 -4.06
C VAL A 290 15.89 -15.30 -4.12
N HIS A 291 16.99 -16.03 -3.88
CA HIS A 291 17.04 -17.49 -3.91
C HIS A 291 16.61 -18.08 -2.57
N LEU A 292 15.66 -19.00 -2.62
CA LEU A 292 15.09 -19.69 -1.46
C LEU A 292 15.72 -21.06 -1.26
N PRO A 293 15.85 -21.54 -0.01
CA PRO A 293 16.17 -22.94 0.27
C PRO A 293 15.03 -23.86 -0.19
N SER A 294 15.35 -25.09 -0.55
CA SER A 294 14.34 -26.10 -0.91
C SER A 294 13.32 -26.32 0.20
N GLY A 295 12.05 -26.43 -0.15
CA GLY A 295 10.94 -26.66 0.78
C GLY A 295 10.43 -25.40 1.51
N ILE A 296 10.81 -24.22 1.08
CA ILE A 296 10.26 -22.93 1.53
C ILE A 296 9.21 -22.46 0.50
N SER A 297 8.01 -22.12 0.98
CA SER A 297 6.93 -21.60 0.12
C SER A 297 7.27 -20.19 -0.38
N PRO A 298 7.29 -19.94 -1.71
CA PRO A 298 7.47 -18.63 -2.29
C PRO A 298 6.44 -17.62 -1.78
N ASP A 299 5.14 -17.97 -1.76
CA ASP A 299 4.07 -17.06 -1.32
C ASP A 299 4.23 -16.63 0.14
N LYS A 300 4.55 -17.58 1.05
CA LYS A 300 4.85 -17.23 2.45
C LYS A 300 6.06 -16.33 2.58
N THR A 301 7.05 -16.51 1.71
CA THR A 301 8.24 -15.66 1.71
C THR A 301 7.92 -14.28 1.18
N ILE A 302 7.08 -14.14 0.15
CA ILE A 302 6.61 -12.83 -0.34
C ILE A 302 5.88 -12.08 0.77
N ASP A 303 4.94 -12.73 1.46
CA ASP A 303 4.26 -12.12 2.62
C ASP A 303 5.24 -11.73 3.75
N ALA A 304 6.24 -12.59 4.01
CA ALA A 304 7.25 -12.30 5.03
C ALA A 304 8.17 -11.14 4.62
N LEU A 305 8.52 -11.03 3.33
CA LEU A 305 9.25 -9.89 2.79
C LEU A 305 8.47 -8.59 2.99
N TYR A 306 7.16 -8.56 2.72
CA TYR A 306 6.32 -7.40 2.99
C TYR A 306 6.19 -7.09 4.49
N ALA A 307 6.07 -8.12 5.34
CA ALA A 307 5.88 -7.93 6.78
C ALA A 307 7.13 -7.49 7.55
N PHE A 308 8.33 -7.88 7.10
CA PHE A 308 9.57 -7.74 7.90
C PHE A 308 10.69 -6.95 7.22
N THR A 309 10.49 -6.48 6.00
CA THR A 309 11.53 -5.77 5.24
C THR A 309 10.96 -4.49 4.60
N ASN A 310 11.84 -3.73 3.96
CA ASN A 310 11.46 -2.54 3.20
C ASN A 310 10.73 -2.85 1.87
N CYS A 311 10.38 -4.11 1.61
CA CYS A 311 9.52 -4.47 0.48
C CYS A 311 8.10 -3.90 0.61
N GLU A 312 7.64 -3.56 1.82
CA GLU A 312 6.49 -2.69 2.04
C GLU A 312 6.95 -1.46 2.83
N SER A 313 6.60 -0.28 2.35
CA SER A 313 6.79 0.99 3.03
C SER A 313 5.47 1.73 3.20
N SER A 314 5.45 2.71 4.10
CA SER A 314 4.26 3.50 4.39
C SER A 314 4.64 4.98 4.43
N ILE A 315 3.95 5.80 3.64
CA ILE A 315 4.18 7.23 3.56
C ILE A 315 2.94 7.97 4.07
N SER A 316 3.17 8.96 4.94
CA SER A 316 2.13 9.88 5.39
C SER A 316 2.31 11.21 4.65
N PRO A 317 1.43 11.55 3.70
CA PRO A 317 1.48 12.82 3.00
C PRO A 317 1.05 13.96 3.92
N LEU A 318 1.49 15.17 3.59
CA LEU A 318 1.08 16.41 4.25
C LEU A 318 1.22 17.57 3.27
N GLY A 319 0.09 17.99 2.69
CA GLY A 319 0.03 19.13 1.80
C GLY A 319 0.19 20.45 2.55
N CYS A 320 1.35 21.08 2.44
CA CYS A 320 1.60 22.44 2.93
C CYS A 320 2.32 23.22 1.84
N VAL A 321 1.82 24.40 1.49
CA VAL A 321 2.33 25.31 0.47
C VAL A 321 2.39 26.73 1.01
N ILE A 322 3.15 27.62 0.36
CA ILE A 322 3.11 29.06 0.63
C ILE A 322 2.16 29.71 -0.38
N GLU A 323 1.28 30.55 0.10
CA GLU A 323 0.42 31.45 -0.68
C GLU A 323 0.42 32.82 0.03
N ASP A 324 0.65 33.89 -0.69
CA ASP A 324 0.71 35.25 -0.14
C ASP A 324 1.58 35.39 1.12
N ASN A 325 2.77 34.80 1.10
CA ASN A 325 3.71 34.75 2.24
C ASN A 325 3.15 34.06 3.51
N ARG A 326 2.20 33.13 3.38
CA ARG A 326 1.63 32.38 4.49
C ARG A 326 1.61 30.88 4.21
N PRO A 327 1.95 30.04 5.19
CA PRO A 327 1.80 28.60 5.04
C PRO A 327 0.31 28.21 5.04
N LEU A 328 -0.10 27.45 4.03
CA LEU A 328 -1.46 26.95 3.85
C LEU A 328 -1.46 25.42 3.78
N PHE A 329 -2.33 24.78 4.57
CA PHE A 329 -2.53 23.34 4.54
C PHE A 329 -3.73 22.99 3.68
N ILE A 330 -3.50 22.38 2.52
CA ILE A 330 -4.54 22.01 1.55
C ILE A 330 -4.29 20.65 0.94
N GLY A 331 -5.37 20.02 0.47
CA GLY A 331 -5.31 18.76 -0.24
C GLY A 331 -4.87 18.91 -1.69
N VAL A 332 -4.52 17.79 -2.31
CA VAL A 332 -4.04 17.72 -3.69
C VAL A 332 -5.08 18.22 -4.69
N SER A 333 -6.35 17.89 -4.46
CA SER A 333 -7.44 18.37 -5.32
C SER A 333 -7.56 19.89 -5.33
N GLU A 334 -7.36 20.53 -4.18
CA GLU A 334 -7.38 21.99 -4.07
C GLU A 334 -6.13 22.63 -4.69
N MET A 335 -4.95 22.01 -4.51
CA MET A 335 -3.72 22.45 -5.18
C MET A 335 -3.89 22.44 -6.69
N LEU A 336 -4.51 21.40 -7.26
CA LEU A 336 -4.76 21.35 -8.70
C LEU A 336 -5.70 22.45 -9.17
N ARG A 337 -6.80 22.70 -8.45
CA ARG A 337 -7.74 23.76 -8.80
C ARG A 337 -7.03 25.12 -8.86
N ARG A 338 -6.32 25.48 -7.80
CA ARG A 338 -5.57 26.74 -7.71
C ARG A 338 -4.53 26.87 -8.81
N SER A 339 -3.74 25.85 -9.06
CA SER A 339 -2.75 25.86 -10.14
C SER A 339 -3.40 25.95 -11.52
N THR A 340 -4.54 25.31 -11.74
CA THR A 340 -5.27 25.40 -13.01
C THR A 340 -5.89 26.80 -13.19
N ASP A 341 -6.50 27.34 -12.14
CA ASP A 341 -7.11 28.68 -12.17
C ASP A 341 -6.02 29.75 -12.36
N ASN A 342 -4.85 29.61 -11.71
CA ASN A 342 -3.69 30.47 -11.94
C ASN A 342 -3.21 30.39 -13.40
N THR A 343 -3.16 29.18 -13.99
CA THR A 343 -2.83 29.01 -15.42
C THR A 343 -3.79 29.80 -16.31
N VAL A 344 -5.09 29.77 -16.03
CA VAL A 344 -6.10 30.54 -16.78
C VAL A 344 -5.82 32.04 -16.67
N GLN A 345 -5.48 32.55 -15.48
CA GLN A 345 -5.15 33.97 -15.28
C GLN A 345 -3.87 34.38 -16.03
N LEU A 346 -2.83 33.54 -16.00
CA LEU A 346 -1.59 33.79 -16.73
C LEU A 346 -1.83 33.80 -18.26
N LEU A 347 -2.62 32.86 -18.79
CA LEU A 347 -3.02 32.84 -20.19
C LEU A 347 -3.83 34.08 -20.58
N LYS A 348 -4.74 34.55 -19.70
CA LYS A 348 -5.49 35.77 -19.89
C LYS A 348 -4.55 36.99 -19.98
N SER A 349 -3.63 37.13 -19.02
CA SER A 349 -2.66 38.22 -19.00
C SER A 349 -1.75 38.22 -20.25
N GLU A 350 -1.35 37.05 -20.71
CA GLU A 350 -0.59 36.88 -21.96
C GLU A 350 -1.40 37.36 -23.19
N LEU A 351 -2.67 37.00 -23.28
CA LEU A 351 -3.57 37.42 -24.34
C LEU A 351 -3.83 38.92 -24.31
N GLU A 352 -4.02 39.49 -23.11
CA GLU A 352 -4.22 40.95 -22.93
C GLU A 352 -2.99 41.74 -23.38
N ILE A 353 -1.77 41.31 -23.06
CA ILE A 353 -0.54 41.90 -23.53
C ILE A 353 -0.42 41.79 -25.05
N LYS A 354 -0.66 40.61 -25.63
CA LYS A 354 -0.67 40.40 -27.08
C LYS A 354 -1.68 41.29 -27.78
N LEU A 355 -2.88 41.43 -27.21
CA LEU A 355 -3.90 42.34 -27.74
C LEU A 355 -3.39 43.77 -27.77
N GLY A 356 -2.82 44.26 -26.66
CA GLY A 356 -2.22 45.60 -26.61
C GLY A 356 -1.14 45.78 -27.63
N GLU A 357 -0.18 44.82 -27.75
CA GLU A 357 0.88 44.87 -28.74
C GLU A 357 0.37 44.89 -30.21
N PHE A 358 -0.64 44.09 -30.54
CA PHE A 358 -1.24 44.09 -31.87
C PHE A 358 -2.01 45.38 -32.13
N GLN A 359 -2.69 45.92 -31.14
CA GLN A 359 -3.37 47.23 -31.27
C GLN A 359 -2.39 48.37 -31.49
N GLU A 360 -1.27 48.40 -30.77
CA GLU A 360 -0.20 49.37 -30.99
C GLU A 360 0.46 49.25 -32.39
N GLN A 361 0.72 48.00 -32.79
CA GLN A 361 1.26 47.74 -34.14
C GLN A 361 0.28 48.15 -35.24
N TRP A 362 -1.00 47.91 -35.05
CA TRP A 362 -2.07 48.30 -35.97
C TRP A 362 -2.19 49.82 -36.03
N HIS A 363 -2.18 50.49 -34.87
CA HIS A 363 -2.25 51.96 -34.75
C HIS A 363 -1.08 52.62 -35.51
N TYR A 364 0.14 52.16 -35.21
CA TYR A 364 1.34 52.70 -35.89
C TYR A 364 1.35 52.40 -37.38
N ALA A 365 1.00 51.22 -37.83
CA ALA A 365 0.92 50.88 -39.25
C ALA A 365 -0.14 51.72 -39.99
N SER A 366 -1.25 52.02 -39.34
CA SER A 366 -2.31 52.89 -39.87
C SER A 366 -1.82 54.35 -39.96
N LEU A 367 -1.16 54.85 -38.92
CA LEU A 367 -0.55 56.19 -38.93
C LEU A 367 0.54 56.31 -40.01
N GLU A 368 1.45 55.37 -40.14
CA GLU A 368 2.48 55.30 -41.15
C GLU A 368 1.85 55.34 -42.54
N ARG A 369 0.81 54.60 -42.82
CA ARG A 369 0.07 54.60 -44.03
C ARG A 369 -0.55 55.97 -44.32
N ILE A 370 -1.27 56.58 -43.36
CA ILE A 370 -1.88 57.91 -43.47
C ILE A 370 -0.83 58.97 -43.76
N PHE A 371 0.30 58.98 -43.06
CA PHE A 371 1.38 59.90 -43.16
C PHE A 371 2.03 59.85 -44.53
N ILE A 372 2.23 58.67 -45.12
CA ILE A 372 2.89 58.56 -46.45
C ILE A 372 1.88 58.68 -47.57
N GLU A 373 0.68 58.11 -47.51
CA GLU A 373 -0.33 58.21 -48.56
C GLU A 373 -0.81 59.64 -48.79
N ASN A 374 -1.04 60.38 -47.69
CA ASN A 374 -1.46 61.80 -47.78
C ASN A 374 -0.28 62.77 -47.88
N ARG A 375 0.96 62.26 -47.97
CA ARG A 375 2.21 63.04 -48.14
C ARG A 375 2.46 64.08 -47.03
N ILE A 376 1.98 63.83 -45.82
CA ILE A 376 2.12 64.71 -44.65
C ILE A 376 3.58 65.01 -44.33
N TYR A 377 4.51 64.07 -44.70
CA TYR A 377 5.93 64.31 -44.61
C TYR A 377 6.43 65.49 -45.39
N ARG A 378 5.66 66.17 -46.31
CA ARG A 378 6.03 67.39 -47.02
C ARG A 378 5.71 68.63 -46.22
N ASP A 379 4.73 68.55 -45.32
CA ASP A 379 4.30 69.68 -44.51
C ASP A 379 5.36 70.13 -43.50
N ILE A 380 6.40 69.28 -43.28
CA ILE A 380 7.55 69.58 -42.42
C ILE A 380 8.75 70.21 -43.14
N GLU A 381 8.75 70.25 -44.48
CA GLU A 381 9.89 70.76 -45.27
C GLU A 381 10.18 72.26 -45.04
N GLU A 382 9.17 73.02 -44.62
CA GLU A 382 9.26 74.46 -44.38
C GLU A 382 9.36 74.84 -42.89
N GLU A 383 9.34 73.89 -41.96
CA GLU A 383 9.35 74.10 -40.51
C GLU A 383 10.78 74.18 -39.96
N GLU A 384 11.08 75.27 -39.27
CA GLU A 384 12.42 75.56 -38.72
C GLU A 384 12.59 75.01 -37.26
N THR A 385 11.50 74.67 -36.54
CA THR A 385 11.54 74.31 -35.16
C THR A 385 10.94 72.89 -34.94
N TRP A 386 11.42 72.17 -33.94
CA TRP A 386 10.89 70.83 -33.57
C TRP A 386 9.40 70.85 -33.18
N GLU A 387 9.00 71.83 -32.44
CA GLU A 387 7.59 72.06 -32.06
C GLU A 387 6.74 72.33 -33.32
N GLY A 388 7.29 73.06 -34.31
CA GLY A 388 6.62 73.31 -35.59
C GLY A 388 6.43 72.07 -36.39
N VAL A 389 7.46 71.22 -36.48
CA VAL A 389 7.36 69.90 -37.12
C VAL A 389 6.29 69.05 -36.48
N ILE A 390 6.22 68.89 -35.11
CA ILE A 390 5.21 68.15 -34.42
C ILE A 390 3.81 68.71 -34.71
N SER A 391 3.63 70.04 -34.66
CA SER A 391 2.36 70.73 -34.92
C SER A 391 1.88 70.57 -36.36
N ALA A 392 2.76 70.58 -37.31
CA ALA A 392 2.45 70.36 -38.73
C ALA A 392 1.97 68.94 -38.97
N ILE A 393 2.70 67.95 -38.46
CA ILE A 393 2.30 66.52 -38.55
C ILE A 393 0.96 66.29 -37.85
N ASP A 394 0.75 66.79 -36.61
CA ASP A 394 -0.51 66.64 -35.87
C ASP A 394 -1.67 67.25 -36.68
N SER A 395 -1.47 68.44 -37.23
CA SER A 395 -2.47 69.12 -38.07
C SER A 395 -2.81 68.28 -39.32
N GLY A 396 -1.77 67.80 -40.01
CA GLY A 396 -1.95 66.94 -41.18
C GLY A 396 -2.62 65.59 -40.93
N LEU A 397 -2.40 65.05 -39.75
CA LEU A 397 -3.04 63.79 -39.36
C LEU A 397 -4.50 63.98 -38.96
N LYS A 398 -4.93 65.01 -38.26
CA LYS A 398 -6.24 65.32 -37.73
C LYS A 398 -7.43 64.98 -38.67
N PRO A 399 -7.41 65.32 -39.95
CA PRO A 399 -8.51 64.97 -40.84
C PRO A 399 -8.74 63.46 -41.04
N HIS A 400 -7.67 62.70 -40.90
CA HIS A 400 -7.58 61.31 -41.28
C HIS A 400 -7.66 60.35 -40.07
N THR A 401 -7.64 60.85 -38.80
CA THR A 401 -7.55 60.06 -37.59
C THR A 401 -8.88 59.47 -37.06
N LYS A 402 -10.03 59.82 -37.71
CA LYS A 402 -11.40 59.38 -37.27
C LYS A 402 -11.58 57.89 -37.17
N HIS A 403 -10.79 57.09 -37.82
CA HIS A 403 -10.85 55.61 -37.84
C HIS A 403 -9.90 54.96 -36.83
N LEU A 404 -9.05 55.75 -36.18
CA LEU A 404 -8.10 55.24 -35.20
C LEU A 404 -8.80 54.88 -33.88
N LYS A 405 -8.31 53.87 -33.18
CA LYS A 405 -8.89 53.36 -31.93
C LYS A 405 -8.47 54.15 -30.69
N ARG A 406 -7.42 54.94 -30.78
CA ARG A 406 -6.94 55.87 -29.75
C ARG A 406 -6.48 57.18 -30.36
N GLU A 407 -6.35 58.19 -29.55
CA GLU A 407 -5.79 59.49 -29.96
C GLU A 407 -4.30 59.36 -30.31
N VAL A 408 -3.84 60.25 -31.23
CA VAL A 408 -2.44 60.31 -31.62
C VAL A 408 -1.68 61.06 -30.54
N THR A 409 -0.60 60.51 -30.07
CA THR A 409 0.27 61.11 -29.06
C THR A 409 1.49 61.75 -29.70
N GLU A 410 2.17 62.62 -28.95
CA GLU A 410 3.44 63.27 -29.40
C GLU A 410 4.53 62.21 -29.67
N GLU A 411 4.52 61.10 -28.91
CA GLU A 411 5.39 59.96 -29.14
C GLU A 411 5.13 59.29 -30.51
N ASP A 412 3.89 59.15 -30.91
CA ASP A 412 3.52 58.58 -32.22
C ASP A 412 4.02 59.49 -33.35
N ILE A 413 3.88 60.84 -33.20
CA ILE A 413 4.33 61.77 -34.12
C ILE A 413 5.87 61.77 -34.24
N THR A 414 6.56 61.75 -33.09
CA THR A 414 8.02 61.66 -33.05
C THR A 414 8.50 60.38 -33.81
N ARG A 415 7.86 59.31 -33.61
CA ARG A 415 8.16 58.03 -34.26
C ARG A 415 7.89 57.99 -35.75
N LEU A 416 6.95 58.82 -36.26
CA LEU A 416 6.74 59.06 -37.70
C LEU A 416 7.90 59.86 -38.34
N THR A 417 8.52 60.81 -37.64
CA THR A 417 9.67 61.58 -38.10
C THR A 417 10.93 60.72 -38.29
N GLU A 418 11.03 59.60 -37.58
CA GLU A 418 12.12 58.57 -37.65
C GLU A 418 12.03 57.69 -38.91
N ILE A 419 10.98 57.82 -39.72
CA ILE A 419 10.78 56.95 -40.91
C ILE A 419 11.84 57.25 -41.92
N ARG A 420 12.58 56.22 -42.32
CA ARG A 420 13.65 56.33 -43.33
C ARG A 420 13.09 56.72 -44.69
N ILE A 421 13.70 57.66 -45.39
CA ILE A 421 13.35 58.13 -46.74
C ILE A 421 13.19 56.97 -47.74
N LYS A 422 14.05 55.93 -47.64
CA LYS A 422 13.94 54.73 -48.45
C LYS A 422 12.59 54.06 -48.30
N ARG A 423 11.95 54.18 -47.14
CA ARG A 423 10.65 53.59 -46.86
C ARG A 423 9.51 54.36 -47.46
N ILE A 424 9.62 55.61 -47.45
CA ILE A 424 8.73 56.60 -48.17
C ILE A 424 8.77 56.39 -49.67
N SER A 425 9.99 56.34 -50.27
CA SER A 425 10.17 56.26 -51.73
C SER A 425 9.79 54.87 -52.31
N LYS A 426 9.74 53.82 -51.51
CA LYS A 426 9.41 52.47 -51.91
C LYS A 426 8.17 51.95 -51.17
N PHE A 427 7.27 52.83 -50.75
CA PHE A 427 6.06 52.46 -50.04
C PHE A 427 5.11 51.72 -50.99
N ASP A 428 4.74 50.54 -50.55
CA ASP A 428 3.83 49.65 -51.25
C ASP A 428 2.52 49.65 -50.46
N ILE A 429 1.54 50.35 -50.95
CA ILE A 429 0.22 50.56 -50.33
C ILE A 429 -0.46 49.23 -50.15
N ASP A 430 -0.37 48.33 -51.11
CA ASP A 430 -1.05 47.05 -51.03
C ASP A 430 -0.47 46.16 -49.92
N LYS A 431 0.88 46.19 -49.73
CA LYS A 431 1.52 45.48 -48.61
C LYS A 431 1.22 46.09 -47.25
N ALA A 432 1.13 47.43 -47.19
CA ALA A 432 0.74 48.11 -45.96
C ALA A 432 -0.72 47.73 -45.56
N GLN A 433 -1.62 47.71 -46.55
CA GLN A 433 -3.00 47.31 -46.36
C GLN A 433 -3.10 45.86 -45.93
N GLN A 434 -2.43 44.91 -46.58
CA GLN A 434 -2.37 43.50 -46.21
C GLN A 434 -1.83 43.32 -44.77
N LYS A 435 -0.85 44.11 -44.35
CA LYS A 435 -0.34 44.06 -42.98
C LYS A 435 -1.38 44.54 -41.96
N ILE A 436 -2.11 45.61 -42.27
CA ILE A 436 -3.17 46.14 -41.41
C ILE A 436 -4.29 45.09 -41.26
N GLU A 437 -4.75 44.52 -42.36
CA GLU A 437 -5.77 43.46 -42.38
C GLU A 437 -5.32 42.23 -41.56
N SER A 438 -4.06 41.77 -41.76
CA SER A 438 -3.50 40.68 -40.96
C SER A 438 -3.47 41.01 -39.47
N LEU A 439 -3.21 42.24 -39.07
CA LEU A 439 -3.24 42.66 -37.65
C LEU A 439 -4.68 42.73 -37.13
N GLU A 440 -5.65 43.11 -37.94
CA GLU A 440 -7.07 43.09 -37.61
C GLU A 440 -7.56 41.65 -37.35
N ASP A 441 -7.16 40.72 -38.21
CA ASP A 441 -7.46 39.29 -38.03
C ASP A 441 -6.87 38.75 -36.73
N GLN A 442 -5.58 39.08 -36.44
CA GLN A 442 -4.92 38.68 -35.19
C GLN A 442 -5.57 39.31 -33.95
N ILE A 443 -6.00 40.59 -34.02
CA ILE A 443 -6.74 41.26 -32.94
C ILE A 443 -8.10 40.57 -32.72
N ALA A 444 -8.79 40.21 -33.80
CA ALA A 444 -10.09 39.51 -33.71
C ALA A 444 -9.92 38.13 -33.13
N GLU A 445 -8.89 37.39 -33.53
CA GLU A 445 -8.55 36.07 -32.98
C GLU A 445 -8.26 36.12 -31.46
N VAL A 446 -7.39 37.06 -31.03
CA VAL A 446 -7.06 37.22 -29.61
C VAL A 446 -8.28 37.63 -28.79
N LYS A 447 -9.16 38.51 -29.30
CA LYS A 447 -10.43 38.86 -28.65
C LYS A 447 -11.34 37.66 -28.52
N ASN A 448 -11.48 36.85 -29.56
CA ASN A 448 -12.25 35.60 -29.49
C ASN A 448 -11.71 34.63 -28.44
N HIS A 449 -10.35 34.55 -28.29
CA HIS A 449 -9.73 33.75 -27.25
C HIS A 449 -10.01 34.29 -25.84
N LEU A 450 -10.04 35.61 -25.66
CA LEU A 450 -10.39 36.25 -24.39
C LEU A 450 -11.86 36.03 -24.02
N ASP A 451 -12.78 36.13 -25.00
CA ASP A 451 -14.20 35.91 -24.82
C ASP A 451 -14.51 34.42 -24.51
N ASN A 452 -13.70 33.48 -25.00
CA ASN A 452 -13.81 32.05 -24.81
C ASN A 452 -12.58 31.49 -24.06
N LEU A 453 -12.17 32.14 -22.96
CA LEU A 453 -10.92 31.88 -22.24
C LEU A 453 -10.81 30.45 -21.70
N ILE A 454 -11.91 29.85 -21.24
CA ILE A 454 -11.93 28.47 -20.76
C ILE A 454 -11.64 27.46 -21.88
N ASP A 455 -12.21 27.65 -23.06
CA ASP A 455 -11.95 26.78 -24.21
C ASP A 455 -10.50 26.93 -24.69
N TYR A 456 -9.95 28.15 -24.65
CA TYR A 456 -8.54 28.43 -24.94
C TYR A 456 -7.62 27.69 -23.96
N ALA A 457 -7.91 27.74 -22.65
CA ALA A 457 -7.16 27.03 -21.64
C ALA A 457 -7.25 25.49 -21.81
N ILE A 458 -8.43 24.97 -22.17
CA ILE A 458 -8.60 23.54 -22.49
C ILE A 458 -7.76 23.15 -23.71
N ALA A 459 -7.74 23.97 -24.76
CA ALA A 459 -6.90 23.75 -25.94
C ALA A 459 -5.41 23.77 -25.57
N TYR A 460 -4.98 24.70 -24.71
CA TYR A 460 -3.62 24.76 -24.17
C TYR A 460 -3.22 23.46 -23.47
N PHE A 461 -3.98 22.98 -22.49
CA PHE A 461 -3.72 21.71 -21.80
C PHE A 461 -3.74 20.53 -22.75
N THR A 462 -4.64 20.52 -23.75
CA THR A 462 -4.70 19.47 -24.76
C THR A 462 -3.45 19.43 -25.64
N ARG A 463 -2.92 20.60 -25.99
CA ARG A 463 -1.63 20.74 -26.70
C ARG A 463 -0.49 20.17 -25.88
N LEU A 464 -0.37 20.58 -24.60
CA LEU A 464 0.67 20.04 -23.70
C LEU A 464 0.63 18.52 -23.61
N LYS A 465 -0.57 17.94 -23.50
CA LYS A 465 -0.74 16.48 -23.49
C LYS A 465 -0.23 15.83 -24.77
N LYS A 466 -0.55 16.42 -25.92
CA LYS A 466 -0.15 15.90 -27.23
C LYS A 466 1.35 15.99 -27.47
N GLU A 467 1.99 17.11 -27.08
CA GLU A 467 3.40 17.37 -27.34
C GLU A 467 4.34 16.66 -26.36
N TYR A 468 3.94 16.56 -25.09
CA TYR A 468 4.82 16.12 -24.00
C TYR A 468 4.33 14.87 -23.24
N GLY A 469 3.17 14.31 -23.60
CA GLY A 469 2.56 13.19 -22.86
C GLY A 469 3.12 11.81 -23.21
N SER A 470 3.74 11.66 -24.38
CA SER A 470 4.26 10.34 -24.81
C SER A 470 5.36 9.84 -23.88
N GLY A 471 5.26 8.57 -23.43
CA GLY A 471 6.22 7.95 -22.51
C GLY A 471 6.04 8.39 -21.04
N ARG A 472 4.94 9.07 -20.70
CA ARG A 472 4.63 9.57 -19.36
C ARG A 472 3.35 8.93 -18.80
N GLU A 473 3.05 7.70 -19.22
CA GLU A 473 1.95 6.90 -18.70
C GLU A 473 2.18 6.55 -17.22
N ARG A 474 1.08 6.21 -16.51
CA ARG A 474 1.16 5.81 -15.10
C ARG A 474 2.07 4.59 -14.93
N LYS A 475 2.98 4.68 -13.97
CA LYS A 475 3.90 3.60 -13.60
C LYS A 475 3.41 2.80 -12.40
N THR A 476 2.80 3.45 -11.41
CA THR A 476 2.36 2.81 -10.16
C THR A 476 1.09 1.99 -10.35
N GLU A 477 1.11 0.71 -10.01
CA GLU A 477 -0.07 -0.15 -9.99
C GLU A 477 -0.92 0.14 -8.75
N ILE A 478 -2.22 0.40 -8.93
CA ILE A 478 -3.15 0.66 -7.82
C ILE A 478 -3.79 -0.64 -7.39
N ARG A 479 -3.63 -1.03 -6.11
CA ARG A 479 -4.23 -2.24 -5.55
C ARG A 479 -4.55 -2.05 -4.07
N ILE A 480 -5.68 -2.62 -3.60
CA ILE A 480 -6.00 -2.70 -2.18
C ILE A 480 -5.19 -3.85 -1.57
N PHE A 481 -4.56 -3.61 -0.41
CA PHE A 481 -3.73 -4.61 0.25
C PHE A 481 -4.48 -5.32 1.36
N ASP A 482 -4.42 -6.66 1.35
CA ASP A 482 -4.80 -7.47 2.49
C ASP A 482 -3.82 -7.26 3.66
N ASP A 483 -4.35 -7.37 4.89
CA ASP A 483 -3.53 -7.26 6.09
C ASP A 483 -2.73 -8.55 6.32
N ILE A 484 -1.41 -8.45 6.25
CA ILE A 484 -0.50 -9.55 6.53
C ILE A 484 -0.33 -9.69 8.05
N VAL A 485 -0.77 -10.81 8.59
CA VAL A 485 -0.57 -11.15 10.01
C VAL A 485 0.85 -11.70 10.20
N ALA A 486 1.76 -10.88 10.73
CA ALA A 486 3.18 -11.20 10.89
C ALA A 486 3.44 -12.55 11.59
N THR A 487 2.62 -12.92 12.58
CA THR A 487 2.75 -14.21 13.31
C THR A 487 2.41 -15.43 12.46
N LYS A 488 1.69 -15.27 11.35
CA LYS A 488 1.38 -16.37 10.43
C LYS A 488 2.50 -16.66 9.42
N VAL A 489 3.30 -15.64 9.10
CA VAL A 489 4.33 -15.72 8.06
C VAL A 489 5.74 -15.86 8.61
N VAL A 490 5.94 -15.59 9.92
CA VAL A 490 7.26 -15.71 10.55
C VAL A 490 7.71 -17.17 10.63
N ILE A 491 9.00 -17.38 10.41
CA ILE A 491 9.61 -18.71 10.52
C ILE A 491 9.87 -19.02 12.00
N ARG A 492 9.41 -20.20 12.48
CA ARG A 492 9.70 -20.71 13.82
C ARG A 492 11.13 -21.26 13.85
N ASN A 493 12.06 -20.47 14.35
CA ASN A 493 13.50 -20.78 14.37
C ASN A 493 14.06 -21.03 15.78
N THR A 494 13.23 -20.92 16.79
CA THR A 494 13.62 -21.00 18.19
C THR A 494 12.85 -22.13 18.89
N LYS A 495 13.50 -22.86 19.78
CA LYS A 495 12.91 -23.97 20.53
C LYS A 495 12.47 -23.49 21.91
N LEU A 496 11.21 -23.79 22.27
CA LEU A 496 10.66 -23.50 23.58
C LEU A 496 10.83 -24.72 24.51
N TYR A 497 11.24 -24.46 25.72
CA TYR A 497 11.41 -25.46 26.78
C TYR A 497 10.65 -25.06 28.03
N VAL A 498 10.30 -26.05 28.87
CA VAL A 498 9.55 -25.84 30.10
C VAL A 498 10.15 -26.64 31.27
N ASN A 499 10.29 -26.00 32.40
CA ASN A 499 10.49 -26.64 33.71
C ASN A 499 9.17 -26.61 34.49
N ARG A 500 8.41 -27.72 34.46
CA ARG A 500 7.05 -27.77 34.99
C ARG A 500 6.98 -27.59 36.49
N GLU A 501 7.95 -28.14 37.22
CA GLU A 501 7.96 -28.15 38.71
C GLU A 501 8.37 -26.77 39.23
N GLU A 502 9.44 -26.22 38.71
CA GLU A 502 9.95 -24.91 39.13
C GLU A 502 9.15 -23.74 38.56
N GLY A 503 8.39 -23.94 37.47
CA GLY A 503 7.48 -22.95 36.90
C GLY A 503 8.15 -22.00 35.93
N PHE A 504 9.20 -22.42 35.20
CA PHE A 504 9.87 -21.63 34.20
C PHE A 504 9.59 -22.12 32.78
N VAL A 505 9.47 -21.16 31.86
CA VAL A 505 9.41 -21.40 30.41
C VAL A 505 10.45 -20.51 29.72
N GLY A 506 11.02 -20.97 28.60
CA GLY A 506 11.95 -20.13 27.87
C GLY A 506 12.83 -20.89 26.86
N THR A 507 13.60 -20.13 26.09
CA THR A 507 14.44 -20.65 24.99
C THR A 507 15.82 -21.11 25.46
N SER A 508 16.27 -20.67 26.64
CA SER A 508 17.59 -21.03 27.22
C SER A 508 17.55 -22.29 28.08
N LEU A 509 16.39 -22.84 28.37
CA LEU A 509 16.17 -24.01 29.23
C LEU A 509 16.44 -25.35 28.51
N ARG A 510 17.56 -25.48 27.81
CA ARG A 510 17.87 -26.61 26.90
C ARG A 510 18.00 -27.97 27.59
N ARG A 511 18.10 -28.01 28.93
CA ARG A 511 18.18 -29.24 29.74
C ARG A 511 16.81 -29.71 30.23
N ASP A 512 15.80 -28.85 30.08
CA ASP A 512 14.40 -29.14 30.51
C ASP A 512 13.58 -29.72 29.34
N GLU A 513 12.31 -29.95 29.56
CA GLU A 513 11.40 -30.56 28.56
C GLU A 513 11.21 -29.64 27.35
N TYR A 514 11.42 -30.16 26.13
CA TYR A 514 11.11 -29.47 24.87
C TYR A 514 9.59 -29.44 24.67
N VAL A 515 9.04 -28.27 24.34
CA VAL A 515 7.61 -28.06 24.09
C VAL A 515 7.30 -28.02 22.59
N CYS A 516 7.83 -27.03 21.88
CA CYS A 516 7.58 -26.80 20.47
C CYS A 516 8.60 -25.83 19.84
N ASP A 517 8.58 -25.72 18.52
CA ASP A 517 9.30 -24.66 17.80
C ASP A 517 8.43 -23.38 17.80
N CYS A 518 9.04 -22.25 18.12
CA CYS A 518 8.41 -20.92 18.19
C CYS A 518 9.27 -19.84 17.56
N SER A 519 8.77 -18.62 17.51
CA SER A 519 9.51 -17.41 17.14
C SER A 519 9.67 -16.47 18.33
N ASP A 520 10.63 -15.56 18.26
CA ASP A 520 10.86 -14.48 19.22
C ASP A 520 9.71 -13.48 19.33
N ILE A 521 8.81 -13.47 18.35
CA ILE A 521 7.60 -12.62 18.33
C ILE A 521 6.34 -13.33 18.80
N ASP A 522 6.38 -14.65 19.04
CA ASP A 522 5.22 -15.42 19.51
C ASP A 522 4.92 -15.11 20.98
N ASP A 523 3.64 -15.27 21.33
CA ASP A 523 3.19 -15.35 22.70
C ASP A 523 3.02 -16.83 23.09
N ILE A 524 3.25 -17.17 24.33
CA ILE A 524 3.03 -18.51 24.88
C ILE A 524 1.91 -18.46 25.91
N ILE A 525 1.06 -19.49 25.89
CA ILE A 525 0.00 -19.70 26.88
C ILE A 525 0.41 -20.82 27.83
N VAL A 526 0.20 -20.58 29.10
CA VAL A 526 0.57 -21.52 30.19
C VAL A 526 -0.62 -21.78 31.08
N PHE A 527 -0.79 -23.04 31.48
CA PHE A 527 -1.80 -23.44 32.44
C PHE A 527 -1.17 -24.24 33.61
N THR A 528 -1.61 -23.97 34.83
CA THR A 528 -1.10 -24.64 36.03
C THR A 528 -2.12 -25.56 36.66
N LYS A 529 -1.66 -26.49 37.51
CA LYS A 529 -2.49 -27.48 38.23
C LYS A 529 -3.46 -26.81 39.18
N GLU A 530 -3.18 -25.63 39.66
CA GLU A 530 -4.05 -24.82 40.51
C GLU A 530 -5.22 -24.18 39.72
N GLY A 531 -5.23 -24.36 38.37
CA GLY A 531 -6.23 -23.74 37.49
C GLY A 531 -5.99 -22.29 37.16
N LYS A 532 -4.73 -21.86 37.18
CA LYS A 532 -4.31 -20.55 36.73
C LYS A 532 -3.87 -20.61 35.27
N MET A 533 -4.03 -19.49 34.57
CA MET A 533 -3.61 -19.32 33.18
C MET A 533 -2.88 -17.97 33.04
N MET A 534 -1.82 -17.95 32.25
CA MET A 534 -1.10 -16.74 31.90
C MET A 534 -0.66 -16.78 30.43
N ILE A 535 -0.59 -15.60 29.77
CA ILE A 535 0.05 -15.46 28.47
C ILE A 535 1.21 -14.50 28.62
N THR A 536 2.39 -14.90 28.15
CA THR A 536 3.61 -14.09 28.14
C THR A 536 4.32 -14.19 26.80
N LYS A 537 5.22 -13.25 26.53
CA LYS A 537 6.06 -13.28 25.33
C LYS A 537 7.12 -14.38 25.44
N VAL A 538 7.55 -14.93 24.29
CA VAL A 538 8.72 -15.81 24.23
C VAL A 538 9.96 -15.03 24.68
N ASP A 539 10.65 -15.54 25.69
CA ASP A 539 11.89 -14.97 26.22
C ASP A 539 12.91 -16.09 26.55
N SER A 540 14.10 -15.71 26.99
CA SER A 540 15.17 -16.62 27.39
C SER A 540 14.77 -17.52 28.58
N LYS A 541 14.18 -16.92 29.64
CA LYS A 541 13.68 -17.61 30.85
C LYS A 541 12.68 -16.72 31.57
N THR A 542 11.41 -17.17 31.64
CA THR A 542 10.32 -16.45 32.33
C THR A 542 9.66 -17.33 33.36
N PHE A 543 9.40 -16.81 34.56
CA PHE A 543 8.62 -17.51 35.59
C PHE A 543 7.14 -17.30 35.34
N VAL A 544 6.37 -18.43 35.26
CA VAL A 544 4.94 -18.43 34.91
C VAL A 544 4.06 -19.16 35.92
N GLY A 545 4.59 -19.55 37.05
CA GLY A 545 3.90 -20.29 38.09
C GLY A 545 4.29 -21.76 38.11
N LYS A 546 4.34 -22.36 39.33
CA LYS A 546 4.72 -23.77 39.53
C LYS A 546 3.66 -24.74 39.05
N ASN A 547 4.01 -26.00 38.95
CA ASN A 547 3.12 -27.10 38.56
C ASN A 547 2.40 -26.88 37.22
N ILE A 548 3.15 -26.53 36.20
CA ILE A 548 2.65 -26.29 34.85
C ILE A 548 2.10 -27.61 34.27
N ILE A 549 0.83 -27.59 33.79
CA ILE A 549 0.17 -28.75 33.17
C ILE A 549 0.17 -28.65 31.63
N HIS A 550 0.16 -27.46 31.07
CA HIS A 550 0.19 -27.26 29.63
C HIS A 550 0.90 -25.96 29.27
N VAL A 551 1.68 -25.99 28.17
CA VAL A 551 2.33 -24.85 27.54
C VAL A 551 2.25 -25.03 26.03
N ASP A 552 1.91 -23.97 25.32
CA ASP A 552 1.94 -23.93 23.83
C ASP A 552 2.07 -22.49 23.32
N VAL A 553 2.28 -22.33 22.00
CA VAL A 553 2.25 -21.02 21.34
C VAL A 553 0.80 -20.51 21.30
N PHE A 554 0.58 -19.31 21.82
CA PHE A 554 -0.73 -18.67 21.82
C PHE A 554 -1.05 -18.00 20.46
N LYS A 555 -2.21 -18.33 19.92
CA LYS A 555 -2.73 -17.71 18.70
C LYS A 555 -3.87 -16.75 19.05
N LYS A 556 -3.61 -15.46 18.97
CA LYS A 556 -4.61 -14.41 19.25
C LYS A 556 -5.81 -14.55 18.29
N LYS A 557 -7.03 -14.43 18.83
CA LYS A 557 -8.32 -14.57 18.09
C LYS A 557 -8.57 -16.00 17.56
N ASP A 558 -7.84 -17.01 18.02
CA ASP A 558 -8.12 -18.41 17.65
C ASP A 558 -9.37 -18.91 18.40
N LYS A 559 -10.42 -19.21 17.64
CA LYS A 559 -11.68 -19.79 18.15
C LYS A 559 -11.73 -21.30 18.00
N ARG A 560 -10.71 -21.93 17.41
CA ARG A 560 -10.68 -23.37 17.13
C ARG A 560 -9.94 -24.17 18.20
N THR A 561 -8.95 -23.60 18.87
CA THR A 561 -8.30 -24.27 19.99
C THR A 561 -9.22 -24.24 21.22
N ILE A 562 -9.81 -25.41 21.54
CA ILE A 562 -10.72 -25.61 22.66
C ILE A 562 -10.01 -26.34 23.78
N TYR A 563 -10.12 -25.81 24.97
CA TYR A 563 -9.57 -26.39 26.18
C TYR A 563 -10.67 -27.12 26.95
N ASN A 564 -10.45 -28.41 27.25
CA ASN A 564 -11.35 -29.23 28.08
C ASN A 564 -10.73 -29.35 29.48
N MET A 565 -11.50 -29.08 30.51
CA MET A 565 -10.98 -29.06 31.89
C MET A 565 -11.97 -29.65 32.88
N ILE A 566 -11.47 -30.57 33.76
CA ILE A 566 -12.17 -31.03 34.95
C ILE A 566 -11.37 -30.57 36.17
N TYR A 567 -12.01 -29.87 37.08
CA TYR A 567 -11.35 -29.32 38.26
C TYR A 567 -12.20 -29.47 39.52
N ARG A 568 -11.55 -29.50 40.69
CA ARG A 568 -12.17 -29.35 42.00
C ARG A 568 -12.03 -27.91 42.48
N ASP A 569 -13.12 -27.37 42.96
CA ASP A 569 -13.18 -26.01 43.47
C ASP A 569 -12.90 -25.96 44.99
N GLY A 570 -11.72 -25.47 45.37
CA GLY A 570 -11.23 -25.46 46.75
C GLY A 570 -10.77 -26.83 47.26
N SER A 571 -10.27 -26.87 48.52
CA SER A 571 -9.65 -28.06 49.08
C SER A 571 -10.62 -29.22 49.33
N ARG A 572 -11.93 -28.98 49.59
CA ARG A 572 -12.98 -29.94 49.87
C ARG A 572 -14.25 -29.72 49.04
N GLY A 573 -14.23 -28.82 48.06
CA GLY A 573 -15.38 -28.44 47.27
C GLY A 573 -15.75 -29.47 46.18
N PRO A 574 -16.88 -29.22 45.48
CA PRO A 574 -17.34 -30.07 44.37
C PRO A 574 -16.43 -29.95 43.14
N SER A 575 -16.55 -30.89 42.23
CA SER A 575 -15.80 -30.91 40.96
C SER A 575 -16.70 -30.49 39.82
N TYR A 576 -16.12 -29.71 38.89
CA TYR A 576 -16.78 -29.15 37.74
C TYR A 576 -16.06 -29.56 36.46
N VAL A 577 -16.79 -29.49 35.33
CA VAL A 577 -16.26 -29.69 33.98
C VAL A 577 -16.64 -28.52 33.11
N LYS A 578 -15.75 -28.12 32.24
CA LYS A 578 -16.00 -27.08 31.24
C LYS A 578 -15.18 -27.23 29.96
N ARG A 579 -15.71 -26.71 28.89
CA ARG A 579 -15.04 -26.49 27.60
C ARG A 579 -14.98 -24.99 27.31
N PHE A 580 -13.82 -24.47 26.91
CA PHE A 580 -13.67 -23.06 26.66
C PHE A 580 -12.58 -22.75 25.63
N ALA A 581 -12.71 -21.61 24.94
CA ALA A 581 -11.68 -21.03 24.10
C ALA A 581 -11.01 -19.85 24.81
N VAL A 582 -9.77 -19.51 24.40
CA VAL A 582 -9.04 -18.33 24.84
C VAL A 582 -8.72 -17.47 23.61
N THR A 583 -9.55 -16.46 23.35
CA THR A 583 -9.47 -15.63 22.14
C THR A 583 -8.67 -14.35 22.32
N GLY A 584 -8.67 -13.77 23.53
CA GLY A 584 -7.95 -12.56 23.86
C GLY A 584 -7.73 -12.40 25.36
N VAL A 585 -6.54 -11.94 25.73
CA VAL A 585 -6.14 -11.68 27.13
C VAL A 585 -5.04 -10.63 27.15
N THR A 586 -4.85 -10.00 28.32
CA THR A 586 -3.72 -9.11 28.58
C THR A 586 -2.47 -9.95 28.89
N ARG A 587 -1.32 -9.63 28.29
CA ARG A 587 -0.04 -10.27 28.59
C ARG A 587 0.36 -10.08 30.05
N ASP A 588 1.09 -11.05 30.58
CA ASP A 588 1.69 -11.05 31.91
C ASP A 588 0.69 -10.88 33.06
N LYS A 589 -0.61 -11.09 32.77
CA LYS A 589 -1.69 -11.12 33.74
C LYS A 589 -2.10 -12.56 34.02
N GLU A 590 -2.18 -12.91 35.32
CA GLU A 590 -2.70 -14.20 35.76
C GLU A 590 -4.24 -14.20 35.77
N TYR A 591 -4.82 -15.23 35.20
CA TYR A 591 -6.28 -15.48 35.17
C TYR A 591 -6.63 -16.74 35.90
N ASP A 592 -7.65 -16.69 36.76
CA ASP A 592 -8.18 -17.85 37.45
C ASP A 592 -9.27 -18.52 36.60
N LEU A 593 -9.07 -19.77 36.28
CA LEU A 593 -10.03 -20.60 35.53
C LEU A 593 -11.01 -21.40 36.45
N THR A 594 -10.82 -21.31 37.74
CA THR A 594 -11.70 -21.90 38.76
C THR A 594 -12.64 -20.83 39.34
N ASN A 595 -13.28 -21.09 40.50
CA ASN A 595 -14.04 -20.04 41.17
C ASN A 595 -13.20 -19.22 42.16
N GLY A 596 -11.88 -19.32 42.12
CA GLY A 596 -10.96 -18.60 42.98
C GLY A 596 -10.81 -19.13 44.39
N ASN A 597 -11.40 -20.26 44.71
CA ASN A 597 -11.31 -20.86 46.06
C ASN A 597 -9.93 -21.46 46.26
N LYS A 598 -9.28 -21.10 47.37
CA LYS A 598 -7.95 -21.60 47.74
C LYS A 598 -7.92 -23.10 47.86
N GLY A 599 -6.95 -23.76 47.17
CA GLY A 599 -6.80 -25.20 47.12
C GLY A 599 -7.58 -25.90 46.01
N SER A 600 -8.03 -25.14 44.97
CA SER A 600 -8.55 -25.70 43.73
C SER A 600 -7.46 -26.48 43.00
N VAL A 601 -7.88 -27.56 42.31
CA VAL A 601 -6.94 -28.47 41.61
C VAL A 601 -7.59 -28.99 40.35
N VAL A 602 -6.84 -28.97 39.24
CA VAL A 602 -7.22 -29.53 37.93
C VAL A 602 -6.90 -31.02 37.94
N TYR A 603 -7.92 -31.86 37.65
CA TYR A 603 -7.79 -33.31 37.55
C TYR A 603 -7.53 -33.78 36.11
N HIS A 604 -8.10 -33.08 35.13
CA HIS A 604 -7.92 -33.36 33.72
C HIS A 604 -7.86 -32.04 32.94
N PHE A 605 -6.96 -31.97 31.97
CA PHE A 605 -6.81 -30.85 31.06
C PHE A 605 -6.34 -31.35 29.71
N SER A 606 -6.97 -30.88 28.63
CA SER A 606 -6.52 -31.09 27.26
C SER A 606 -6.67 -29.83 26.44
N ALA A 607 -5.77 -29.65 25.51
CA ALA A 607 -5.81 -28.60 24.49
C ALA A 607 -6.11 -29.25 23.14
N ASN A 608 -7.21 -28.86 22.51
CA ASN A 608 -7.75 -29.46 21.31
C ASN A 608 -7.74 -28.46 20.17
N PRO A 609 -6.73 -28.49 19.25
CA PRO A 609 -6.50 -27.44 18.24
C PRO A 609 -7.62 -27.25 17.19
N ASN A 610 -8.48 -28.23 17.06
CA ASN A 610 -9.65 -28.22 16.18
C ASN A 610 -10.97 -28.49 16.90
N GLY A 611 -11.02 -28.30 18.24
CA GLY A 611 -12.24 -28.50 19.05
C GLY A 611 -12.65 -29.92 19.18
N GLU A 612 -11.69 -30.85 19.20
CA GLU A 612 -11.94 -32.28 19.45
C GLU A 612 -12.60 -32.48 20.83
N ALA A 613 -13.54 -33.38 20.89
CA ALA A 613 -14.32 -33.70 22.10
C ALA A 613 -14.03 -35.11 22.55
N GLU A 614 -13.12 -35.25 23.48
CA GLU A 614 -12.68 -36.52 24.04
C GLU A 614 -13.73 -37.14 24.99
N ILE A 615 -13.64 -38.46 25.17
CA ILE A 615 -14.38 -39.21 26.18
C ILE A 615 -13.41 -39.56 27.30
N VAL A 616 -13.76 -39.21 28.53
CA VAL A 616 -12.96 -39.51 29.71
C VAL A 616 -13.74 -40.38 30.72
N THR A 617 -13.06 -41.30 31.38
CA THR A 617 -13.60 -42.10 32.47
C THR A 617 -13.28 -41.43 33.80
N ILE A 618 -14.31 -41.08 34.57
CA ILE A 618 -14.19 -40.50 35.90
C ILE A 618 -14.35 -41.58 36.97
N MET A 619 -13.41 -41.63 37.92
CA MET A 619 -13.44 -42.55 39.04
C MET A 619 -13.45 -41.76 40.34
N LEU A 620 -14.41 -42.05 41.25
CA LEU A 620 -14.51 -41.46 42.57
C LEU A 620 -13.69 -42.23 43.61
N ARG A 621 -13.33 -41.54 44.69
CA ARG A 621 -12.85 -42.21 45.91
C ARG A 621 -14.03 -42.85 46.57
N GLN A 622 -13.86 -44.12 47.03
CA GLN A 622 -14.89 -44.83 47.76
C GLN A 622 -15.06 -44.21 49.17
N VAL A 623 -16.20 -43.61 49.41
CA VAL A 623 -16.55 -43.01 50.70
C VAL A 623 -18.01 -43.35 50.97
N GLY A 624 -18.28 -44.14 52.06
CA GLY A 624 -19.63 -44.54 52.45
C GLY A 624 -20.35 -45.44 51.42
N SER A 625 -21.66 -45.21 51.21
CA SER A 625 -22.56 -45.97 50.36
C SER A 625 -22.70 -45.50 48.93
N ILE A 626 -21.66 -44.88 48.33
CA ILE A 626 -21.71 -44.41 46.95
C ILE A 626 -21.90 -45.60 46.00
N LYS A 627 -23.03 -45.63 45.27
CA LYS A 627 -23.39 -46.77 44.38
C LYS A 627 -22.67 -46.69 43.01
N LYS A 628 -22.37 -45.50 42.42
CA LYS A 628 -21.75 -45.32 41.11
C LYS A 628 -20.37 -44.73 41.30
N LEU A 629 -19.34 -45.55 41.26
CA LEU A 629 -17.94 -45.12 41.46
C LEU A 629 -17.19 -44.79 40.15
N LYS A 630 -17.74 -45.21 38.98
CA LYS A 630 -17.10 -45.05 37.68
C LYS A 630 -18.16 -44.75 36.62
N TRP A 631 -17.89 -43.75 35.72
CA TRP A 631 -18.68 -43.47 34.52
C TRP A 631 -17.86 -42.76 33.50
N ASP A 632 -18.33 -42.80 32.26
CA ASP A 632 -17.73 -42.05 31.14
C ASP A 632 -18.43 -40.71 30.99
N LEU A 633 -17.66 -39.66 30.68
CA LEU A 633 -18.11 -38.34 30.39
C LEU A 633 -17.62 -37.96 28.97
N ASN A 634 -18.55 -37.60 28.09
CA ASN A 634 -18.26 -37.16 26.76
C ASN A 634 -18.23 -35.64 26.73
N PHE A 635 -17.11 -35.03 26.30
CA PHE A 635 -17.00 -33.59 26.18
C PHE A 635 -17.85 -33.02 25.03
N ALA A 636 -18.30 -33.85 24.06
CA ALA A 636 -19.19 -33.40 22.98
C ALA A 636 -20.56 -32.94 23.51
N ASP A 637 -21.01 -33.47 24.66
CA ASP A 637 -22.28 -33.08 25.27
C ASP A 637 -22.22 -31.74 26.01
N LEU A 638 -21.06 -31.06 26.01
CA LEU A 638 -20.83 -29.85 26.75
C LEU A 638 -20.69 -28.64 25.77
N ALA A 639 -21.50 -27.61 25.97
CA ALA A 639 -21.37 -26.37 25.23
C ALA A 639 -20.02 -25.67 25.50
N ILE A 640 -19.42 -25.08 24.46
CA ILE A 640 -18.22 -24.26 24.56
C ILE A 640 -18.62 -22.89 25.10
N LYS A 641 -18.08 -22.50 26.25
CA LYS A 641 -18.41 -21.22 26.93
C LYS A 641 -17.16 -20.38 27.18
N GLY A 642 -17.32 -19.17 27.68
CA GLY A 642 -16.20 -18.32 28.04
C GLY A 642 -15.34 -18.90 29.18
N ARG A 643 -14.05 -18.61 29.23
CA ARG A 643 -13.06 -19.13 30.20
C ARG A 643 -13.43 -18.84 31.67
N ALA A 644 -14.11 -17.71 31.94
CA ALA A 644 -14.52 -17.29 33.29
C ALA A 644 -15.71 -18.10 33.84
N THR A 645 -16.38 -18.93 33.04
CA THR A 645 -17.54 -19.71 33.51
C THR A 645 -17.12 -20.80 34.49
N LYS A 646 -17.99 -21.03 35.47
CA LYS A 646 -17.82 -22.11 36.48
C LYS A 646 -17.81 -23.52 35.86
N GLY A 647 -18.57 -23.74 34.80
CA GLY A 647 -18.79 -25.06 34.21
C GLY A 647 -19.95 -25.85 34.86
N ASN A 648 -20.14 -27.06 34.37
CA ASN A 648 -21.19 -27.97 34.83
C ASN A 648 -20.70 -28.83 36.04
N LEU A 649 -21.57 -29.09 37.00
CA LEU A 649 -21.25 -29.91 38.16
C LEU A 649 -21.04 -31.38 37.75
N VAL A 650 -19.85 -31.92 38.01
CA VAL A 650 -19.52 -33.34 37.80
C VAL A 650 -19.87 -34.21 39.01
N SER A 651 -19.39 -33.81 40.18
CA SER A 651 -19.60 -34.56 41.41
C SER A 651 -19.38 -33.70 42.66
N LYS A 652 -20.21 -33.93 43.68
CA LYS A 652 -19.97 -33.39 45.03
C LYS A 652 -18.96 -34.25 45.82
N HIS A 653 -18.59 -35.44 45.32
CA HIS A 653 -17.64 -36.35 45.94
C HIS A 653 -16.26 -36.22 45.31
N SER A 654 -15.22 -36.58 46.09
CA SER A 654 -13.84 -36.51 45.65
C SER A 654 -13.55 -37.44 44.50
N ILE A 655 -13.02 -36.91 43.40
CA ILE A 655 -12.51 -37.69 42.27
C ILE A 655 -11.17 -38.32 42.70
N LYS A 656 -11.00 -39.59 42.41
CA LYS A 656 -9.74 -40.33 42.58
C LYS A 656 -8.80 -40.08 41.40
N ARG A 657 -9.31 -40.21 40.17
CA ARG A 657 -8.58 -39.99 38.91
C ARG A 657 -9.57 -39.84 37.75
N VAL A 658 -9.08 -39.22 36.69
CA VAL A 658 -9.73 -39.09 35.38
C VAL A 658 -8.79 -39.73 34.36
N GLU A 659 -9.30 -40.63 33.53
CA GLU A 659 -8.51 -41.33 32.49
C GLU A 659 -9.11 -41.02 31.13
N LEU A 660 -8.25 -40.70 30.12
CA LEU A 660 -8.68 -40.61 28.74
C LEU A 660 -9.12 -41.97 28.23
N LYS A 661 -10.34 -42.07 27.69
CA LYS A 661 -10.87 -43.28 27.09
C LYS A 661 -10.75 -43.24 25.56
N GLU A 662 -11.11 -42.13 24.96
CA GLU A 662 -11.13 -41.94 23.52
C GLU A 662 -10.86 -40.46 23.16
N LYS A 663 -10.11 -40.19 22.05
CA LYS A 663 -9.78 -38.84 21.62
C LYS A 663 -10.92 -38.11 20.97
N GLY A 664 -12.00 -38.63 20.57
CA GLY A 664 -13.14 -37.97 19.94
C GLY A 664 -12.82 -37.15 18.70
N VAL A 665 -13.85 -36.59 18.11
CA VAL A 665 -13.78 -35.78 16.87
C VAL A 665 -14.12 -34.34 17.11
N SER A 666 -13.85 -33.47 16.12
CA SER A 666 -14.17 -32.04 16.19
C SER A 666 -15.69 -31.79 16.21
N THR A 667 -16.13 -30.93 17.11
CA THR A 667 -17.52 -30.42 17.20
C THR A 667 -17.73 -29.04 16.60
N LEU A 668 -16.73 -28.50 15.91
CA LEU A 668 -16.75 -27.17 15.31
C LEU A 668 -17.19 -27.19 13.84
N LYS A 669 -17.58 -26.03 13.32
CA LYS A 669 -17.90 -25.81 11.89
C LYS A 669 -16.79 -26.33 10.97
N PRO A 670 -17.14 -26.81 9.75
CA PRO A 670 -16.15 -27.21 8.76
C PRO A 670 -15.08 -26.15 8.52
N ARG A 671 -13.88 -26.59 8.16
CA ARG A 671 -12.80 -25.68 7.76
C ARG A 671 -12.33 -25.97 6.35
N LYS A 672 -11.99 -24.92 5.62
CA LYS A 672 -11.35 -25.04 4.31
C LYS A 672 -9.90 -25.50 4.47
N ILE A 673 -9.48 -26.43 3.64
CA ILE A 673 -8.10 -26.93 3.56
C ILE A 673 -7.61 -26.79 2.13
N TRP A 674 -6.42 -26.23 1.99
CA TRP A 674 -5.71 -26.06 0.73
C TRP A 674 -4.45 -26.93 0.72
N PHE A 675 -4.01 -27.30 -0.47
CA PHE A 675 -2.76 -28.00 -0.69
C PHE A 675 -1.76 -27.11 -1.45
N ASP A 676 -0.60 -26.90 -0.87
CA ASP A 676 0.51 -26.17 -1.48
C ASP A 676 1.48 -27.21 -2.11
N ASP A 677 1.45 -27.32 -3.43
CA ASP A 677 2.24 -28.26 -4.22
C ASP A 677 3.75 -27.96 -4.18
N THR A 678 4.14 -26.73 -3.90
CA THR A 678 5.54 -26.31 -3.81
C THR A 678 6.23 -26.88 -2.56
N VAL A 679 5.52 -26.90 -1.45
CA VAL A 679 6.05 -27.45 -0.18
C VAL A 679 5.51 -28.83 0.15
N GLN A 680 4.59 -29.37 -0.67
CA GLN A 680 3.93 -30.67 -0.51
C GLN A 680 3.24 -30.80 0.86
N ARG A 681 2.44 -29.77 1.26
CA ARG A 681 1.74 -29.73 2.55
C ARG A 681 0.37 -29.12 2.46
N LEU A 682 -0.48 -29.54 3.40
CA LEU A 682 -1.77 -28.90 3.62
C LEU A 682 -1.61 -27.57 4.37
N ASN A 683 -2.54 -26.65 4.13
CA ASN A 683 -2.65 -25.41 4.89
C ASN A 683 -4.11 -24.97 5.04
N VAL A 684 -4.34 -23.96 5.90
CA VAL A 684 -5.63 -23.31 6.15
C VAL A 684 -5.58 -21.82 5.84
N ASP A 685 -4.51 -21.38 5.19
CA ASP A 685 -4.20 -19.96 4.94
C ASP A 685 -4.61 -19.50 3.52
N GLY A 686 -5.26 -20.40 2.73
CA GLY A 686 -5.72 -20.09 1.38
C GLY A 686 -4.64 -20.17 0.30
N ARG A 687 -3.57 -20.99 0.52
CA ARG A 687 -2.42 -21.10 -0.42
C ARG A 687 -2.47 -22.38 -1.23
N GLY A 688 -2.27 -22.27 -2.55
CA GLY A 688 -2.36 -23.41 -3.45
C GLY A 688 -3.79 -23.79 -3.81
N GLU A 689 -4.04 -25.05 -4.10
CA GLU A 689 -5.32 -25.59 -4.53
C GLU A 689 -6.27 -25.83 -3.35
N LEU A 690 -7.55 -25.42 -3.45
CA LEU A 690 -8.57 -25.72 -2.46
C LEU A 690 -9.02 -27.19 -2.57
N ILE A 691 -8.69 -27.99 -1.58
CA ILE A 691 -9.09 -29.41 -1.53
C ILE A 691 -10.55 -29.59 -1.10
N GLY A 692 -11.06 -28.69 -0.28
CA GLY A 692 -12.45 -28.70 0.15
C GLY A 692 -12.69 -28.23 1.58
N GLU A 693 -13.94 -28.39 2.05
CA GLU A 693 -14.35 -28.12 3.42
C GLU A 693 -14.41 -29.42 4.22
N PHE A 694 -13.68 -29.45 5.35
CA PHE A 694 -13.51 -30.65 6.18
C PHE A 694 -14.14 -30.49 7.56
N ARG A 695 -14.93 -31.49 7.97
CA ARG A 695 -15.43 -31.69 9.34
C ARG A 695 -14.46 -32.59 10.11
N GLY A 696 -14.74 -32.83 11.40
CA GLY A 696 -13.86 -33.64 12.26
C GLY A 696 -13.64 -35.07 11.80
N GLU A 697 -14.60 -35.66 11.12
CA GLU A 697 -14.59 -37.06 10.67
C GLU A 697 -14.11 -37.23 9.22
N ASP A 698 -14.06 -36.15 8.46
CA ASP A 698 -13.70 -36.18 7.03
C ASP A 698 -12.25 -36.62 6.85
N LYS A 699 -12.01 -37.41 5.80
CA LYS A 699 -10.68 -37.91 5.42
C LYS A 699 -10.28 -37.40 4.06
N LEU A 700 -8.99 -37.43 3.79
CA LEU A 700 -8.38 -37.24 2.50
C LEU A 700 -8.23 -38.58 1.78
N LEU A 701 -8.54 -38.56 0.49
CA LEU A 701 -8.21 -39.62 -0.47
C LEU A 701 -6.88 -39.30 -1.13
N ILE A 702 -5.98 -40.22 -1.17
CA ILE A 702 -4.69 -40.14 -1.86
C ILE A 702 -4.55 -41.28 -2.83
N ILE A 703 -4.17 -40.99 -4.05
CA ILE A 703 -3.82 -41.99 -5.08
C ILE A 703 -2.42 -41.63 -5.62
N THR A 704 -1.57 -42.63 -5.75
CA THR A 704 -0.20 -42.51 -6.28
C THR A 704 -0.08 -43.04 -7.68
N GLN A 705 0.94 -42.59 -8.42
CA GLN A 705 1.28 -43.10 -9.75
C GLN A 705 1.57 -44.60 -9.77
N SER A 706 2.02 -45.17 -8.65
CA SER A 706 2.24 -46.61 -8.47
C SER A 706 0.94 -47.41 -8.28
N GLY A 707 -0.25 -46.81 -8.37
CA GLY A 707 -1.54 -47.46 -8.25
C GLY A 707 -1.91 -47.85 -6.83
N ILE A 708 -1.43 -47.13 -5.84
CA ILE A 708 -1.80 -47.30 -4.42
C ILE A 708 -2.85 -46.25 -4.07
N VAL A 709 -3.91 -46.66 -3.38
CA VAL A 709 -4.92 -45.78 -2.81
C VAL A 709 -4.90 -45.89 -1.28
N LYS A 710 -5.09 -44.77 -0.59
CA LYS A 710 -5.23 -44.68 0.87
C LYS A 710 -6.08 -43.52 1.31
N THR A 711 -6.68 -43.68 2.49
CA THR A 711 -7.38 -42.57 3.17
C THR A 711 -6.64 -42.17 4.45
N ILE A 712 -6.49 -40.89 4.69
CA ILE A 712 -5.83 -40.36 5.90
C ILE A 712 -6.64 -39.24 6.54
N THR A 713 -6.41 -38.96 7.81
CA THR A 713 -6.92 -37.75 8.47
C THR A 713 -6.17 -36.51 7.96
N PRO A 714 -6.84 -35.39 7.70
CA PRO A 714 -6.20 -34.17 7.16
C PRO A 714 -5.34 -33.46 8.21
N GLU A 715 -4.13 -33.95 8.45
CA GLU A 715 -3.16 -33.32 9.34
C GLU A 715 -2.34 -32.25 8.60
N ILE A 716 -2.42 -30.99 9.05
CA ILE A 716 -1.75 -29.84 8.41
C ILE A 716 -0.22 -29.96 8.45
N THR A 717 0.33 -30.77 9.37
CA THR A 717 1.78 -31.03 9.48
C THR A 717 2.26 -32.16 8.57
N ALA A 718 1.36 -32.95 7.99
CA ALA A 718 1.72 -34.07 7.12
C ALA A 718 2.43 -33.56 5.86
N ARG A 719 3.45 -34.31 5.45
CA ARG A 719 4.14 -34.11 4.17
C ARG A 719 3.69 -35.17 3.18
N PHE A 720 3.46 -34.78 1.94
CA PHE A 720 3.04 -35.66 0.87
C PHE A 720 4.20 -35.94 -0.09
N ASP A 721 4.16 -37.06 -0.76
CA ASP A 721 5.20 -37.48 -1.71
C ASP A 721 4.89 -36.96 -3.12
N ASN A 722 5.93 -36.71 -3.91
CA ASN A 722 5.81 -36.25 -5.31
C ASN A 722 5.14 -37.29 -6.26
N GLU A 723 5.00 -38.55 -5.82
CA GLU A 723 4.32 -39.62 -6.60
C GLU A 723 2.78 -39.56 -6.49
N MET A 724 2.25 -38.66 -5.69
CA MET A 724 0.82 -38.45 -5.52
C MET A 724 0.23 -37.76 -6.77
N ILE A 725 -0.81 -38.38 -7.34
CA ILE A 725 -1.52 -37.85 -8.53
C ILE A 725 -2.94 -37.40 -8.22
N VAL A 726 -3.56 -37.85 -7.13
CA VAL A 726 -4.87 -37.41 -6.64
C VAL A 726 -4.78 -37.11 -5.16
N LEU A 727 -5.25 -35.92 -4.78
CA LEU A 727 -5.48 -35.51 -3.39
C LEU A 727 -6.80 -34.76 -3.33
N GLU A 728 -7.82 -35.37 -2.71
CA GLU A 728 -9.13 -34.76 -2.58
C GLU A 728 -9.83 -35.19 -1.27
N LYS A 729 -10.94 -34.52 -0.96
CA LYS A 729 -11.81 -34.97 0.15
C LYS A 729 -12.42 -36.31 -0.21
N TRP A 730 -12.22 -37.32 0.66
CA TRP A 730 -12.79 -38.63 0.45
C TRP A 730 -14.31 -38.64 0.67
N ILE A 731 -15.02 -39.14 -0.33
CA ILE A 731 -16.47 -39.41 -0.28
C ILE A 731 -16.69 -40.93 -0.36
N PRO A 732 -17.13 -41.61 0.71
CA PRO A 732 -17.19 -43.07 0.76
C PRO A 732 -17.95 -43.74 -0.37
N LYS A 733 -18.99 -43.09 -0.89
CA LYS A 733 -19.86 -43.65 -1.96
C LYS A 733 -19.40 -43.29 -3.37
N LYS A 734 -18.38 -42.45 -3.52
CA LYS A 734 -17.86 -42.00 -4.82
C LYS A 734 -16.89 -43.05 -5.35
N PRO A 735 -17.19 -43.66 -6.52
CA PRO A 735 -16.33 -44.71 -7.07
C PRO A 735 -15.06 -44.10 -7.73
N ILE A 736 -13.97 -44.84 -7.65
CA ILE A 736 -12.73 -44.55 -8.39
C ILE A 736 -12.73 -45.39 -9.65
N SER A 737 -12.48 -44.76 -10.80
CA SER A 737 -12.34 -45.41 -12.09
C SER A 737 -10.87 -45.33 -12.52
N ALA A 738 -10.27 -46.44 -12.91
CA ALA A 738 -8.87 -46.50 -13.30
C ALA A 738 -8.66 -47.36 -14.56
N ILE A 739 -7.77 -46.94 -15.44
CA ILE A 739 -7.26 -47.72 -16.56
C ILE A 739 -5.78 -47.97 -16.31
N TYR A 740 -5.36 -49.21 -16.35
CA TYR A 740 -3.98 -49.57 -16.16
C TYR A 740 -3.52 -50.62 -17.18
N PHE A 741 -2.26 -50.60 -17.52
CA PHE A 741 -1.59 -51.66 -18.30
C PHE A 741 -1.14 -52.75 -17.36
N ASP A 742 -1.57 -53.98 -17.63
CA ASP A 742 -1.12 -55.18 -16.91
C ASP A 742 0.13 -55.73 -17.59
N GLY A 743 1.28 -55.65 -16.92
CA GLY A 743 2.55 -56.06 -17.47
C GLY A 743 2.74 -57.55 -17.65
N GLU A 744 1.95 -58.41 -16.93
CA GLU A 744 1.98 -59.88 -17.09
C GLU A 744 1.18 -60.31 -18.33
N LYS A 745 0.01 -59.73 -18.53
CA LYS A 745 -0.92 -60.05 -19.62
C LYS A 745 -0.73 -59.18 -20.87
N GLU A 746 0.11 -58.15 -20.78
CA GLU A 746 0.40 -57.15 -21.83
C GLU A 746 -0.89 -56.51 -22.41
N ARG A 747 -1.85 -56.12 -21.54
CA ARG A 747 -3.14 -55.59 -21.94
C ARG A 747 -3.63 -54.49 -20.99
N TYR A 748 -4.49 -53.63 -21.52
CA TYR A 748 -5.17 -52.57 -20.73
C TYR A 748 -6.44 -53.10 -20.07
N TYR A 749 -6.60 -52.80 -18.77
CA TYR A 749 -7.76 -53.16 -17.99
C TYR A 749 -8.39 -51.93 -17.40
N VAL A 750 -9.74 -51.92 -17.33
CA VAL A 750 -10.54 -50.91 -16.67
C VAL A 750 -11.04 -51.45 -15.36
N LYS A 751 -10.88 -50.68 -14.31
CA LYS A 751 -11.42 -50.93 -12.97
C LYS A 751 -12.33 -49.82 -12.53
N ARG A 752 -13.36 -50.18 -11.75
CA ARG A 752 -14.19 -49.25 -11.01
C ARG A 752 -14.50 -49.85 -9.63
N PHE A 753 -14.12 -49.13 -8.56
CA PHE A 753 -14.15 -49.65 -7.22
C PHE A 753 -14.43 -48.59 -6.17
N LEU A 754 -14.83 -49.00 -4.95
CA LEU A 754 -14.92 -48.14 -3.78
C LEU A 754 -13.78 -48.49 -2.82
N VAL A 755 -13.34 -47.47 -2.03
CA VAL A 755 -12.38 -47.67 -0.94
C VAL A 755 -13.17 -48.09 0.29
N GLU A 756 -13.04 -49.38 0.68
CA GLU A 756 -13.78 -50.00 1.81
C GLU A 756 -12.97 -49.99 3.13
N ASN A 757 -11.64 -50.09 3.03
CA ASN A 757 -10.75 -50.17 4.17
C ASN A 757 -10.12 -48.85 4.54
N GLU A 758 -10.73 -48.15 5.46
CA GLU A 758 -10.25 -46.84 5.92
C GLU A 758 -8.87 -46.94 6.61
N GLY A 759 -7.96 -46.02 6.22
CA GLY A 759 -6.62 -45.91 6.83
C GLY A 759 -5.61 -46.95 6.41
N ARG A 760 -5.93 -47.85 5.47
CA ARG A 760 -5.00 -48.82 4.90
C ARG A 760 -4.55 -48.44 3.51
N GLU A 761 -3.33 -48.77 3.16
CA GLU A 761 -2.80 -48.67 1.79
C GLU A 761 -3.20 -49.93 1.02
N GLU A 762 -3.85 -49.75 -0.14
CA GLU A 762 -4.26 -50.85 -1.00
C GLU A 762 -3.82 -50.59 -2.44
N SER A 763 -3.19 -51.59 -3.07
CA SER A 763 -2.85 -51.53 -4.49
C SER A 763 -4.05 -51.99 -5.33
N PHE A 764 -4.41 -51.21 -6.34
CA PHE A 764 -5.49 -51.52 -7.28
C PHE A 764 -4.99 -51.90 -8.68
N ILE A 765 -3.66 -51.96 -8.93
CA ILE A 765 -3.07 -52.50 -10.15
C ILE A 765 -2.35 -53.80 -9.83
N THR A 766 -2.00 -54.58 -10.90
CA THR A 766 -1.30 -55.87 -10.72
C THR A 766 0.17 -55.66 -10.31
N ALA A 767 0.64 -56.53 -9.38
CA ALA A 767 2.00 -56.46 -8.83
C ALA A 767 3.05 -57.00 -9.76
N HIS A 768 3.18 -56.41 -10.99
CA HIS A 768 4.20 -56.76 -11.96
C HIS A 768 5.05 -55.54 -12.30
N PRO A 769 6.38 -55.64 -12.47
CA PRO A 769 7.26 -54.47 -12.70
C PRO A 769 6.89 -53.62 -13.91
N ASN A 770 6.27 -54.20 -14.93
CA ASN A 770 5.84 -53.50 -16.14
C ASN A 770 4.35 -53.05 -16.10
N SER A 771 3.68 -53.26 -14.97
CA SER A 771 2.32 -52.75 -14.80
C SER A 771 2.35 -51.26 -14.51
N GLN A 772 1.50 -50.47 -15.20
CA GLN A 772 1.50 -49.02 -15.14
C GLN A 772 0.06 -48.49 -15.05
N LEU A 773 -0.15 -47.55 -14.17
CA LEU A 773 -1.39 -46.76 -14.13
C LEU A 773 -1.38 -45.73 -15.23
N GLU A 774 -2.32 -45.80 -16.17
CA GLU A 774 -2.43 -44.88 -17.31
C GLU A 774 -3.36 -43.71 -16.96
N ILE A 775 -4.54 -43.99 -16.42
CA ILE A 775 -5.55 -43.00 -16.05
C ILE A 775 -6.23 -43.40 -14.75
N VAL A 776 -6.49 -42.40 -13.95
CA VAL A 776 -7.42 -42.50 -12.80
C VAL A 776 -8.34 -41.31 -12.76
N SER A 777 -9.62 -41.50 -12.51
CA SER A 777 -10.61 -40.47 -12.25
C SER A 777 -11.46 -40.81 -11.06
N THR A 778 -11.75 -39.80 -10.26
CA THR A 778 -12.68 -39.85 -9.12
C THR A 778 -14.03 -39.23 -9.48
N ASP A 779 -14.26 -38.85 -10.74
CA ASP A 779 -15.56 -38.37 -11.20
C ASP A 779 -16.63 -39.45 -11.15
N TRP A 780 -17.89 -39.05 -10.92
CA TRP A 780 -19.00 -39.98 -10.89
C TRP A 780 -19.22 -40.68 -12.24
N ARG A 781 -19.09 -39.92 -13.33
CA ARG A 781 -19.33 -40.42 -14.70
C ARG A 781 -18.16 -40.01 -15.63
N PRO A 782 -16.98 -40.65 -15.43
CA PRO A 782 -15.79 -40.24 -16.21
C PRO A 782 -15.86 -40.76 -17.63
N MET A 783 -15.40 -39.92 -18.57
CA MET A 783 -15.25 -40.20 -19.97
C MET A 783 -13.81 -40.26 -20.39
N VAL A 784 -13.46 -41.20 -21.27
CA VAL A 784 -12.10 -41.31 -21.81
C VAL A 784 -12.14 -41.42 -23.33
N ASP A 785 -11.13 -40.84 -24.00
CA ASP A 785 -10.88 -41.00 -25.41
C ASP A 785 -9.70 -41.95 -25.63
N VAL A 786 -9.89 -42.97 -26.47
CA VAL A 786 -8.88 -43.97 -26.81
C VAL A 786 -8.42 -43.79 -28.24
N GLU A 787 -7.15 -43.43 -28.41
CA GLU A 787 -6.48 -43.27 -29.68
C GLU A 787 -5.73 -44.54 -30.08
N TRP A 788 -5.96 -45.04 -31.28
CA TRP A 788 -5.37 -46.28 -31.77
C TRP A 788 -3.99 -46.09 -32.34
N LYS A 789 -3.09 -47.11 -32.13
CA LYS A 789 -1.78 -47.09 -32.75
C LYS A 789 -1.95 -47.34 -34.27
N LYS A 790 -1.33 -46.46 -35.07
CA LYS A 790 -1.36 -46.56 -36.55
C LYS A 790 -0.68 -47.86 -37.02
N GLU A 791 -1.43 -48.73 -37.70
CA GLU A 791 -0.85 -49.90 -38.39
C GLU A 791 -0.29 -49.51 -39.76
N ARG A 792 0.85 -50.08 -40.09
CA ARG A 792 1.54 -49.80 -41.38
C ARG A 792 0.67 -50.19 -42.59
N GLY A 793 0.26 -49.20 -43.38
CA GLY A 793 -0.52 -49.43 -44.60
C GLY A 793 -2.05 -49.38 -44.45
N LYS A 794 -2.60 -49.00 -43.28
CA LYS A 794 -4.05 -48.78 -43.05
C LYS A 794 -4.33 -47.33 -42.64
N ASP A 795 -5.54 -46.86 -42.95
CA ASP A 795 -6.05 -45.57 -42.48
C ASP A 795 -6.20 -45.60 -40.95
N ARG A 796 -6.03 -44.42 -40.32
CA ARG A 796 -6.20 -44.25 -38.89
C ARG A 796 -7.65 -44.52 -38.49
N LYS A 797 -7.87 -45.44 -37.57
CA LYS A 797 -9.22 -45.65 -37.02
C LYS A 797 -9.68 -44.40 -36.27
N PRO A 798 -10.99 -44.06 -36.30
CA PRO A 798 -11.52 -42.99 -35.45
C PRO A 798 -11.33 -43.30 -33.99
N ASN A 799 -11.06 -42.27 -33.18
CA ASN A 799 -10.95 -42.41 -31.72
C ASN A 799 -12.24 -42.98 -31.12
N LEU A 800 -12.12 -43.66 -29.98
CA LEU A 800 -13.22 -44.27 -29.30
C LEU A 800 -13.46 -43.57 -27.95
N GLU A 801 -14.56 -42.86 -27.81
CA GLU A 801 -15.02 -42.28 -26.56
C GLU A 801 -15.76 -43.34 -25.73
N ILE A 802 -15.37 -43.53 -24.48
CA ILE A 802 -15.94 -44.54 -23.57
C ILE A 802 -16.42 -43.89 -22.27
N ASN A 803 -17.66 -44.11 -21.91
CA ASN A 803 -18.22 -43.86 -20.59
C ASN A 803 -17.82 -45.01 -19.64
N LEU A 804 -16.95 -44.73 -18.70
CA LEU A 804 -16.44 -45.76 -17.77
C LEU A 804 -17.53 -46.29 -16.78
N GLU A 805 -18.57 -45.50 -16.52
CA GLU A 805 -19.71 -45.92 -15.70
C GLU A 805 -20.49 -47.05 -16.39
N GLU A 806 -20.75 -46.92 -17.69
CA GLU A 806 -21.47 -47.92 -18.48
C GLU A 806 -20.60 -49.13 -18.86
N PHE A 807 -19.27 -48.88 -19.00
CA PHE A 807 -18.34 -49.93 -19.42
C PHE A 807 -18.08 -51.00 -18.34
N ILE A 808 -18.10 -50.59 -17.05
CA ILE A 808 -17.85 -51.51 -15.95
C ILE A 808 -18.62 -51.14 -14.69
N ALA A 809 -19.36 -52.11 -14.11
CA ALA A 809 -19.95 -51.96 -12.80
C ALA A 809 -18.88 -51.89 -11.68
N ILE A 810 -19.23 -51.28 -10.53
CA ILE A 810 -18.37 -51.22 -9.35
C ILE A 810 -18.04 -52.64 -8.88
N LYS A 811 -16.76 -52.97 -8.72
CA LYS A 811 -16.24 -54.26 -8.25
C LYS A 811 -15.29 -54.02 -7.08
N GLY A 812 -14.92 -55.08 -6.36
CA GLY A 812 -13.94 -55.01 -5.28
C GLY A 812 -12.55 -54.55 -5.78
N ILE A 813 -11.80 -53.86 -4.96
CA ILE A 813 -10.49 -53.25 -5.31
C ILE A 813 -9.44 -54.27 -5.82
N SER A 814 -9.52 -55.53 -5.35
CA SER A 814 -8.64 -56.61 -5.77
C SER A 814 -8.99 -57.26 -7.11
N ALA A 815 -10.19 -56.96 -7.68
CA ALA A 815 -10.63 -57.54 -8.95
C ALA A 815 -9.70 -57.10 -10.11
N LEU A 816 -9.44 -57.91 -11.13
CA LEU A 816 -8.61 -57.58 -12.27
C LEU A 816 -9.22 -56.46 -13.14
N GLY A 817 -10.54 -56.36 -13.18
CA GLY A 817 -11.27 -55.42 -14.02
C GLY A 817 -11.72 -56.01 -15.36
N ASN A 818 -12.27 -55.21 -16.24
CA ASN A 818 -12.65 -55.57 -17.62
C ASN A 818 -11.52 -55.19 -18.59
N GLN A 819 -11.24 -56.06 -19.54
CA GLN A 819 -10.25 -55.74 -20.57
C GLN A 819 -10.83 -54.58 -21.44
N LEU A 820 -10.05 -53.52 -21.64
CA LEU A 820 -10.48 -52.33 -22.38
C LEU A 820 -10.61 -52.66 -23.88
N THR A 821 -9.60 -53.26 -24.46
CA THR A 821 -9.57 -53.67 -25.89
C THR A 821 -8.53 -54.79 -26.14
N LYS A 822 -8.66 -55.42 -27.30
CA LYS A 822 -7.62 -56.36 -27.84
C LYS A 822 -6.63 -55.64 -28.78
N GLU A 823 -6.92 -54.44 -29.18
CA GLU A 823 -6.13 -53.66 -30.15
C GLU A 823 -5.01 -52.87 -29.44
N LYS A 824 -3.98 -52.46 -30.23
CA LYS A 824 -2.91 -51.65 -29.70
C LYS A 824 -3.29 -50.18 -29.58
N ILE A 825 -3.19 -49.64 -28.39
CA ILE A 825 -3.53 -48.25 -28.07
C ILE A 825 -2.26 -47.37 -28.27
N ASN A 826 -2.47 -46.16 -28.76
CA ASN A 826 -1.45 -45.12 -28.88
C ASN A 826 -1.46 -44.25 -27.61
N GLN A 827 -2.62 -43.77 -27.26
CA GLN A 827 -2.81 -42.87 -26.09
C GLN A 827 -4.22 -43.00 -25.54
N ILE A 828 -4.37 -42.83 -24.24
CA ILE A 828 -5.66 -42.72 -23.56
C ILE A 828 -5.68 -41.35 -22.88
N SER A 829 -6.74 -40.56 -23.02
CA SER A 829 -6.92 -39.25 -22.39
C SER A 829 -8.28 -39.11 -21.70
N LEU A 830 -8.31 -38.38 -20.59
CA LEU A 830 -9.56 -38.02 -19.92
C LEU A 830 -10.29 -36.94 -20.75
N LEU A 831 -11.59 -37.14 -20.92
CA LEU A 831 -12.52 -36.15 -21.43
C LEU A 831 -13.31 -35.51 -20.26
N PRO A 832 -13.98 -34.39 -20.47
CA PRO A 832 -14.88 -33.81 -19.46
C PRO A 832 -15.93 -34.85 -19.02
N PRO A 833 -16.13 -35.04 -17.72
CA PRO A 833 -17.09 -36.02 -17.21
C PRO A 833 -18.52 -35.65 -17.56
N LEU A 834 -19.39 -36.65 -17.64
CA LEU A 834 -20.82 -36.41 -17.84
C LEU A 834 -21.45 -35.80 -16.56
N PRO A 835 -22.47 -34.92 -16.69
CA PRO A 835 -23.18 -34.37 -15.55
C PRO A 835 -23.74 -35.44 -14.61
N TYR A 836 -23.60 -35.21 -13.32
CA TYR A 836 -24.13 -36.08 -12.26
C TYR A 836 -24.64 -35.21 -11.11
N ASP A 837 -25.88 -35.38 -10.72
CA ASP A 837 -26.49 -34.73 -9.57
C ASP A 837 -26.07 -35.51 -8.29
N ALA A 838 -25.03 -35.05 -7.61
CA ALA A 838 -24.56 -35.66 -6.38
C ALA A 838 -25.61 -35.47 -5.25
N PRO A 839 -25.82 -36.47 -4.37
CA PRO A 839 -26.68 -36.31 -3.21
C PRO A 839 -26.18 -35.17 -2.30
N GLU A 840 -27.09 -34.23 -1.95
CA GLU A 840 -26.76 -33.15 -1.01
C GLU A 840 -26.32 -33.69 0.36
N GLU A 841 -25.19 -33.18 0.89
CA GLU A 841 -24.75 -33.43 2.24
C GLU A 841 -25.71 -32.74 3.24
N VAL A 842 -26.38 -33.53 4.11
CA VAL A 842 -27.28 -33.00 5.16
C VAL A 842 -26.49 -32.18 6.18
N PRO A 843 -26.86 -30.93 6.49
CA PRO A 843 -26.17 -30.12 7.49
C PRO A 843 -26.39 -30.69 8.89
N ALA A 844 -25.31 -30.96 9.65
CA ALA A 844 -25.40 -31.28 11.06
C ALA A 844 -25.69 -30.02 11.91
N GLU A 845 -26.48 -30.14 12.99
CA GLU A 845 -26.73 -29.05 13.96
C GLU A 845 -25.41 -28.49 14.51
N GLU A 846 -25.26 -27.16 14.44
CA GLU A 846 -24.01 -26.44 14.72
C GLU A 846 -23.96 -25.93 16.17
N MET A 847 -22.88 -26.22 16.92
CA MET A 847 -22.58 -25.56 18.18
C MET A 847 -21.84 -24.23 17.94
N GLU A 848 -22.43 -23.10 18.33
CA GLU A 848 -21.77 -21.79 18.28
C GLU A 848 -20.87 -21.56 19.50
N VAL A 849 -19.67 -20.99 19.23
CA VAL A 849 -18.79 -20.46 20.28
C VAL A 849 -19.32 -19.10 20.72
N VAL A 850 -19.81 -18.99 21.95
CA VAL A 850 -20.31 -17.72 22.50
C VAL A 850 -19.14 -16.87 22.95
N ASP A 851 -18.92 -15.72 22.29
CA ASP A 851 -17.87 -14.76 22.61
C ASP A 851 -18.14 -14.01 23.92
N GLU A 852 -17.07 -13.67 24.65
CA GLU A 852 -17.14 -12.85 25.89
C GLU A 852 -17.72 -11.45 25.64
N GLU A 853 -17.52 -10.88 24.44
CA GLU A 853 -18.09 -9.58 24.05
C GLU A 853 -19.64 -9.64 23.92
N THR A 854 -20.17 -10.77 23.45
CA THR A 854 -21.62 -10.97 23.33
C THR A 854 -22.29 -11.19 24.71
N LEU A 855 -21.55 -11.76 25.67
CA LEU A 855 -22.03 -11.90 27.05
C LEU A 855 -22.01 -10.59 27.84
N ALA A 856 -21.03 -9.72 27.57
CA ALA A 856 -20.97 -8.38 28.18
C ALA A 856 -22.09 -7.46 27.67
N SER A 857 -22.40 -7.51 26.37
CA SER A 857 -23.51 -6.73 25.80
C SER A 857 -24.87 -7.23 26.29
N ASN A 858 -25.07 -8.55 26.46
CA ASN A 858 -26.30 -9.13 27.00
C ASN A 858 -26.49 -8.93 28.53
N GLN A 859 -25.42 -8.63 29.28
CA GLN A 859 -25.54 -8.26 30.70
C GLN A 859 -25.92 -6.74 30.84
N ILE A 860 -25.41 -5.89 29.94
CA ILE A 860 -25.79 -4.47 29.93
C ILE A 860 -27.26 -4.31 29.56
N ASP A 861 -27.80 -5.11 28.63
CA ASP A 861 -29.22 -5.08 28.25
C ASP A 861 -30.15 -5.70 29.32
N LYS A 862 -29.69 -6.60 30.19
CA LYS A 862 -30.45 -7.14 31.29
C LYS A 862 -30.47 -6.25 32.54
N GLU A 863 -29.47 -5.41 32.76
CA GLU A 863 -29.48 -4.39 33.79
C GLU A 863 -30.30 -3.15 33.38
N SER A 864 -30.38 -2.84 32.07
CA SER A 864 -31.21 -1.73 31.57
C SER A 864 -32.70 -2.03 31.49
N THR A 865 -33.13 -3.29 31.58
CA THR A 865 -34.58 -3.67 31.59
C THR A 865 -35.20 -3.78 32.95
N ASN A 866 -34.41 -3.71 34.06
CA ASN A 866 -34.94 -3.77 35.42
C ASN A 866 -35.12 -2.39 36.11
N ILE A 867 -34.93 -1.27 35.38
CA ILE A 867 -35.19 0.07 35.86
C ILE A 867 -36.21 0.72 34.93
N LYS A 868 -37.44 0.23 34.88
CA LYS A 868 -38.58 0.96 34.34
C LYS A 868 -39.79 0.71 35.26
N GLY A 869 -39.89 1.58 36.22
CA GLY A 869 -41.07 1.69 37.07
C GLY A 869 -40.77 2.58 38.25
N ILE A 870 -40.85 3.91 38.09
CA ILE A 870 -41.31 4.91 39.00
C ILE A 870 -41.12 6.30 38.32
N ASP A 871 -42.24 6.81 37.94
CA ASP A 871 -42.74 8.20 37.85
C ASP A 871 -41.92 9.39 37.35
N ASN A 872 -42.53 10.01 36.33
CA ASN A 872 -42.31 11.36 35.85
C ASN A 872 -42.58 12.41 36.95
N THR A 873 -41.68 13.35 37.13
CA THR A 873 -41.97 14.78 37.07
C THR A 873 -40.71 15.63 37.31
N MET A 874 -40.62 16.69 36.50
CA MET A 874 -39.96 18.00 36.72
C MET A 874 -38.51 18.23 36.30
N THR A 875 -38.46 19.02 35.24
CA THR A 875 -37.69 20.25 34.98
C THR A 875 -36.26 20.19 34.52
N LYS A 876 -36.15 20.78 33.29
CA LYS A 876 -34.93 21.29 32.64
C LYS A 876 -34.03 22.12 33.56
N LYS A 877 -32.72 21.84 33.50
CA LYS A 877 -31.69 22.88 33.51
C LYS A 877 -30.46 22.36 32.75
N GLN A 878 -30.01 23.16 31.78
CA GLN A 878 -28.72 23.08 31.14
C GLN A 878 -27.64 23.33 32.19
N ASP A 879 -26.59 22.51 32.17
CA ASP A 879 -25.31 22.88 32.75
C ASP A 879 -24.19 22.36 31.87
N GLN A 880 -23.35 23.28 31.39
CA GLN A 880 -22.14 23.05 30.68
C GLN A 880 -21.06 22.73 31.71
N GLY A 881 -20.54 21.50 31.74
CA GLY A 881 -19.44 21.11 32.60
C GLY A 881 -18.10 21.35 31.90
N GLU A 882 -17.23 22.13 32.54
CA GLU A 882 -15.83 22.33 32.17
C GLU A 882 -14.99 21.02 32.35
N PRO A 883 -13.88 20.86 31.61
CA PRO A 883 -13.02 19.67 31.73
C PRO A 883 -12.21 19.69 33.04
N PRO A 884 -11.80 18.52 33.57
CA PRO A 884 -11.07 18.44 34.82
C PRO A 884 -9.64 18.97 34.69
N VAL A 885 -9.25 19.85 35.61
CA VAL A 885 -7.90 20.41 35.82
C VAL A 885 -7.23 19.71 37.00
N ASP A 886 -5.86 19.71 37.00
CA ASP A 886 -5.07 19.22 38.15
C ASP A 886 -5.00 20.25 39.31
N GLU A 887 -4.32 19.88 40.41
CA GLU A 887 -4.22 20.72 41.60
C GLU A 887 -3.49 22.05 41.36
N ASP A 888 -2.85 22.25 40.19
CA ASP A 888 -2.18 23.49 39.80
C ASP A 888 -2.91 24.27 38.69
N GLY A 889 -4.14 23.85 38.29
CA GLY A 889 -5.01 24.60 37.40
C GLY A 889 -4.71 24.50 35.91
N GLN A 890 -4.00 23.43 35.43
CA GLN A 890 -3.72 23.22 33.99
C GLN A 890 -4.52 22.04 33.41
N ALA A 891 -5.05 22.22 32.17
CA ALA A 891 -5.76 21.19 31.45
C ALA A 891 -4.84 20.06 30.99
N LYS A 892 -5.18 18.81 31.32
CA LYS A 892 -4.46 17.62 30.82
C LYS A 892 -4.70 17.45 29.31
N LEU A 893 -3.64 17.65 28.54
CA LEU A 893 -3.58 17.24 27.13
C LEU A 893 -3.14 15.76 27.05
N PHE A 894 -4.02 14.92 26.46
CA PHE A 894 -3.67 13.56 26.03
C PHE A 894 -3.11 13.56 24.62
#